data_44aba937c3247d467885e19a0b08529d
#
_entry.id   44aba937c3247d467885e19a0b08529d
#
_cell.length_a   1.000
_cell.length_b   1.000
_cell.length_c   1.000
_cell.angle_alpha   90.00
_cell.angle_beta   90.00
_cell.angle_gamma   90.00
#
_symmetry.space_group_name_H-M   'P 1'
#
loop_
_entity.id
_entity.type
_entity.pdbx_description
1 polymer ?
#
loop_
_entity_poly.entity_id
_entity_poly.type
_entity_poly.pdbx_seq_one_letter_code
_entity_poly.pdbx_strand_id
1 'polypeptide(L)'
;MKLAIAAIVKNELDSLVEWLAFHLAVGASHFLMADNDSTDGTNEFLSVLAEQGLVTLISVPTGETPPQLPAYQMLLEKCPKGIDLVAFIDADEYLLPSLEGQTLLAWLEERFISPDVGALGLNWACFGSNGAKFREDGLVIERFTQRANQEFGPNHHFKSVVRPRYVKRFDNPHYARLKRGHYINSLGQPLVPRVNQQGKPWFGLSEHVTWEGARINHYLVKSVEEFVLGKSKRGSATTANYHKQRDYFMRHDRNDVVCHLAAELAPKVKKQMKWLQQLADKKQAISGSETNEQASKTVPTEPSSGSELTRWLKRRLKEWSSTTTSEHPPIERWALDYPSEQRGSRFQPSGRVVQGWLLLPESLIEMHSQVRIVAEWQSAFELCHPLEIDRPDVIKNIFCVSADDHPQRVCGFRFTVPPKLGSFRLWLALEEARWLLQEVTVDTQDVESAEQLKVLQGKQGWLFLDNDTNGSVDQFMGRMRLTKAGIHGWDNYLHQLENVAGEFPWALLVAPSKESVMGASYHPREEGASGPMHQVLSLSASDGVVYPVKELKALGDGAFIPTDTHWTHQGALAATIALAVKLGVEKKACMALFKKDRYKNRAMGGDLGNKLTPKQTSSVDVLVSFSHSRYKTYDNGLPNFGRLLVIEYPEALMAGTCLIFGSSSSYSMFNYLCRVFQRIVFVHSAGNVDPDLVKAVAPAYLATQTNARFVVQIPTVTHNLDEVIHQKCAQLDEKAFEGVHEKRIIASNDYLQTLGLLRWEQIASSHLV
;
A
#
# COMPACT_ATOMS: atom_id res chain seq x y z
N MET A 1 3.23 42.75 10.15
CA MET A 1 4.33 41.78 9.95
C MET A 1 3.85 40.64 9.02
N LYS A 2 4.72 40.14 8.11
CA LYS A 2 4.43 39.00 7.22
C LYS A 2 5.30 37.81 7.60
N LEU A 3 4.63 36.67 7.89
CA LEU A 3 5.26 35.40 8.22
C LEU A 3 5.24 34.47 7.04
N ALA A 4 6.38 33.91 6.67
CA ALA A 4 6.44 32.75 5.77
C ALA A 4 6.83 31.48 6.53
N ILE A 5 6.40 30.33 6.00
CA ILE A 5 6.80 29.00 6.49
C ILE A 5 7.71 28.36 5.44
N ALA A 6 8.85 27.84 5.86
CA ALA A 6 9.82 27.18 4.99
C ALA A 6 9.97 25.70 5.34
N ALA A 7 9.88 24.83 4.34
CA ALA A 7 10.03 23.38 4.50
C ALA A 7 10.66 22.72 3.28
N ILE A 8 11.32 21.57 3.50
CA ILE A 8 11.64 20.59 2.46
C ILE A 8 10.66 19.41 2.57
N VAL A 9 10.13 18.96 1.44
CA VAL A 9 9.13 17.89 1.38
C VAL A 9 9.55 16.80 0.40
N LYS A 10 9.12 15.58 0.69
CA LYS A 10 9.22 14.42 -0.21
C LYS A 10 8.04 13.50 0.03
N ASN A 11 7.17 13.36 -0.98
CA ASN A 11 5.99 12.48 -0.92
C ASN A 11 5.10 12.76 0.31
N GLU A 12 4.67 14.01 0.48
CA GLU A 12 3.87 14.48 1.61
C GLU A 12 2.46 14.91 1.24
N LEU A 13 2.00 14.67 -0.01
CA LEU A 13 0.71 15.18 -0.51
C LEU A 13 -0.46 14.85 0.43
N ASP A 14 -0.44 13.68 1.03
CA ASP A 14 -1.47 13.19 1.95
C ASP A 14 -1.73 14.09 3.17
N SER A 15 -0.69 14.73 3.71
CA SER A 15 -0.79 15.62 4.88
C SER A 15 -0.47 17.09 4.56
N LEU A 16 0.08 17.35 3.39
CA LEU A 16 0.56 18.68 3.00
C LEU A 16 -0.56 19.70 2.87
N VAL A 17 -1.72 19.30 2.36
CA VAL A 17 -2.88 20.20 2.21
C VAL A 17 -3.37 20.69 3.57
N GLU A 18 -3.47 19.79 4.56
CA GLU A 18 -3.80 20.16 5.94
C GLU A 18 -2.72 21.04 6.54
N TRP A 19 -1.45 20.67 6.36
CA TRP A 19 -0.32 21.42 6.92
C TRP A 19 -0.26 22.87 6.40
N LEU A 20 -0.44 23.09 5.10
CA LEU A 20 -0.53 24.42 4.52
C LEU A 20 -1.75 25.18 5.04
N ALA A 21 -2.92 24.54 5.07
CA ALA A 21 -4.15 25.13 5.57
C ALA A 21 -4.06 25.52 7.06
N PHE A 22 -3.40 24.71 7.87
CA PHE A 22 -3.15 25.00 9.28
C PHE A 22 -2.32 26.30 9.44
N HIS A 23 -1.22 26.39 8.71
CA HIS A 23 -0.34 27.56 8.83
C HIS A 23 -0.99 28.83 8.27
N LEU A 24 -1.84 28.72 7.24
CA LEU A 24 -2.71 29.83 6.80
C LEU A 24 -3.69 30.25 7.91
N ALA A 25 -4.30 29.26 8.59
CA ALA A 25 -5.27 29.54 9.65
C ALA A 25 -4.66 30.25 10.87
N VAL A 26 -3.38 30.07 11.12
CA VAL A 26 -2.64 30.76 12.20
C VAL A 26 -1.94 32.04 11.74
N GLY A 27 -2.01 32.41 10.45
CA GLY A 27 -1.57 33.72 9.94
C GLY A 27 -0.33 33.72 9.04
N ALA A 28 0.17 32.58 8.61
CA ALA A 28 1.17 32.53 7.55
C ALA A 28 0.61 33.14 6.25
N SER A 29 1.43 33.92 5.55
CA SER A 29 1.03 34.60 4.30
C SER A 29 1.73 34.05 3.07
N HIS A 30 2.78 33.25 3.24
CA HIS A 30 3.57 32.70 2.15
C HIS A 30 4.30 31.41 2.57
N PHE A 31 4.63 30.57 1.60
CA PHE A 31 5.37 29.34 1.83
C PHE A 31 6.61 29.28 0.93
N LEU A 32 7.73 28.89 1.53
CA LEU A 32 8.99 28.61 0.84
C LEU A 32 9.19 27.09 0.84
N MET A 33 8.95 26.44 -0.29
CA MET A 33 8.89 24.98 -0.37
C MET A 33 10.01 24.45 -1.24
N ALA A 34 10.73 23.47 -0.73
CA ALA A 34 11.72 22.70 -1.49
C ALA A 34 11.18 21.28 -1.72
N ASP A 35 10.95 20.91 -2.96
CA ASP A 35 10.56 19.55 -3.33
C ASP A 35 11.80 18.70 -3.59
N ASN A 36 11.89 17.55 -2.92
CA ASN A 36 13.00 16.60 -3.05
C ASN A 36 12.59 15.37 -3.86
N ASP A 37 12.35 15.57 -5.17
CA ASP A 37 11.94 14.53 -6.11
C ASP A 37 10.70 13.75 -5.63
N SER A 38 9.61 14.44 -5.35
CA SER A 38 8.33 13.81 -5.00
C SER A 38 7.69 13.16 -6.23
N THR A 39 7.03 12.01 -6.01
CA THR A 39 6.38 11.20 -7.06
C THR A 39 4.90 10.94 -6.77
N ASP A 40 4.33 11.53 -5.73
CA ASP A 40 2.96 11.33 -5.25
C ASP A 40 2.00 12.48 -5.62
N GLY A 41 2.44 13.44 -6.47
CA GLY A 41 1.68 14.64 -6.81
C GLY A 41 1.99 15.86 -5.92
N THR A 42 2.91 15.74 -4.96
CA THR A 42 3.35 16.86 -4.10
C THR A 42 3.89 18.05 -4.92
N ASN A 43 4.76 17.78 -5.90
CA ASN A 43 5.38 18.81 -6.74
C ASN A 43 4.34 19.53 -7.59
N GLU A 44 3.44 18.79 -8.24
CA GLU A 44 2.38 19.31 -9.08
C GLU A 44 1.44 20.22 -8.28
N PHE A 45 1.06 19.80 -7.08
CA PHE A 45 0.22 20.61 -6.20
C PHE A 45 0.91 21.92 -5.78
N LEU A 46 2.17 21.83 -5.36
CA LEU A 46 2.94 23.03 -4.99
C LEU A 46 3.18 23.97 -6.17
N SER A 47 3.35 23.43 -7.38
CA SER A 47 3.50 24.21 -8.62
C SER A 47 2.25 25.04 -8.91
N VAL A 48 1.05 24.48 -8.73
CA VAL A 48 -0.20 25.21 -8.88
C VAL A 48 -0.28 26.39 -7.90
N LEU A 49 0.11 26.18 -6.63
CA LEU A 49 0.11 27.21 -5.61
C LEU A 49 1.22 28.28 -5.85
N ALA A 50 2.35 27.87 -6.45
CA ALA A 50 3.40 28.80 -6.84
C ALA A 50 2.97 29.76 -7.95
N GLU A 51 2.25 29.28 -8.95
CA GLU A 51 1.66 30.12 -9.99
C GLU A 51 0.64 31.12 -9.45
N GLN A 52 -0.04 30.78 -8.34
CA GLN A 52 -0.94 31.69 -7.64
C GLN A 52 -0.23 32.66 -6.69
N GLY A 53 1.10 32.62 -6.64
CA GLY A 53 1.91 33.50 -5.79
C GLY A 53 1.89 33.15 -4.28
N LEU A 54 1.28 32.04 -3.89
CA LEU A 54 1.22 31.59 -2.49
C LEU A 54 2.49 30.87 -2.06
N VAL A 55 3.17 30.19 -2.98
CA VAL A 55 4.35 29.37 -2.75
C VAL A 55 5.53 29.87 -3.58
N THR A 56 6.72 29.93 -2.99
CA THR A 56 7.99 29.94 -3.72
C THR A 56 8.52 28.50 -3.74
N LEU A 57 8.45 27.84 -4.89
CA LEU A 57 8.87 26.45 -5.05
C LEU A 57 10.28 26.35 -5.65
N ILE A 58 11.09 25.47 -5.09
CA ILE A 58 12.39 25.05 -5.65
C ILE A 58 12.45 23.53 -5.72
N SER A 59 13.13 22.98 -6.72
CA SER A 59 13.44 21.56 -6.80
C SER A 59 14.84 21.31 -6.23
N VAL A 60 14.96 20.29 -5.39
CA VAL A 60 16.21 19.84 -4.79
C VAL A 60 16.36 18.35 -5.08
N PRO A 61 17.27 17.97 -5.98
CA PRO A 61 17.41 16.58 -6.38
C PRO A 61 17.91 15.71 -5.23
N THR A 62 17.49 14.45 -5.22
CA THR A 62 18.03 13.42 -4.34
C THR A 62 19.48 13.15 -4.72
N GLY A 63 20.42 13.20 -3.76
CA GLY A 63 21.84 13.01 -3.99
C GLY A 63 22.52 12.31 -2.81
N GLU A 64 23.84 12.14 -2.88
CA GLU A 64 24.65 11.50 -1.83
C GLU A 64 24.69 12.34 -0.53
N THR A 65 24.49 13.65 -0.62
CA THR A 65 24.50 14.55 0.54
C THR A 65 23.08 14.83 1.05
N PRO A 66 22.86 14.88 2.38
CA PRO A 66 21.56 15.22 2.96
C PRO A 66 21.02 16.55 2.42
N PRO A 67 19.81 16.60 1.84
CA PRO A 67 19.35 17.78 1.08
C PRO A 67 18.86 18.95 1.93
N GLN A 68 18.60 18.76 3.23
CA GLN A 68 17.86 19.74 4.04
C GLN A 68 18.58 21.07 4.23
N LEU A 69 19.87 21.06 4.56
CA LEU A 69 20.61 22.31 4.79
C LEU A 69 20.86 23.10 3.50
N PRO A 70 21.27 22.49 2.37
CA PRO A 70 21.30 23.16 1.09
C PRO A 70 19.94 23.74 0.68
N ALA A 71 18.84 22.98 0.87
CA ALA A 71 17.49 23.48 0.59
C ALA A 71 17.15 24.73 1.41
N TYR A 72 17.44 24.75 2.71
CA TYR A 72 17.17 25.89 3.57
C TYR A 72 17.95 27.13 3.12
N GLN A 73 19.20 26.97 2.68
CA GLN A 73 20.00 28.05 2.14
C GLN A 73 19.40 28.63 0.84
N MET A 74 19.00 27.76 -0.08
CA MET A 74 18.35 28.16 -1.33
C MET A 74 17.00 28.86 -1.10
N LEU A 75 16.20 28.36 -0.15
CA LEU A 75 14.93 28.99 0.23
C LEU A 75 15.13 30.40 0.84
N LEU A 76 16.17 30.59 1.64
CA LEU A 76 16.54 31.93 2.15
C LEU A 76 16.89 32.90 1.02
N GLU A 77 17.65 32.46 0.03
CA GLU A 77 18.05 33.26 -1.14
C GLU A 77 16.86 33.63 -2.03
N LYS A 78 15.86 32.74 -2.12
CA LYS A 78 14.62 32.95 -2.86
C LYS A 78 13.52 33.65 -2.06
N CYS A 79 13.75 33.95 -0.78
CA CYS A 79 12.75 34.57 0.08
C CYS A 79 12.31 35.94 -0.45
N PRO A 80 10.99 36.16 -0.67
CA PRO A 80 10.51 37.46 -1.15
C PRO A 80 10.87 38.62 -0.22
N LYS A 81 11.25 39.76 -0.79
CA LYS A 81 11.73 40.95 -0.02
C LYS A 81 10.73 41.49 1.00
N GLY A 82 9.43 41.19 0.82
CA GLY A 82 8.36 41.66 1.72
C GLY A 82 8.08 40.75 2.91
N ILE A 83 8.81 39.63 3.07
CA ILE A 83 8.67 38.73 4.22
C ILE A 83 9.55 39.23 5.38
N ASP A 84 8.92 39.39 6.54
CA ASP A 84 9.59 39.88 7.75
C ASP A 84 10.25 38.74 8.55
N LEU A 85 9.51 37.62 8.68
CA LEU A 85 9.92 36.43 9.43
C LEU A 85 9.72 35.17 8.60
N VAL A 86 10.61 34.19 8.79
CA VAL A 86 10.49 32.84 8.21
C VAL A 86 10.62 31.83 9.34
N ALA A 87 9.63 30.92 9.46
CA ALA A 87 9.70 29.74 10.31
C ALA A 87 10.18 28.53 9.51
N PHE A 88 11.32 27.95 9.87
CA PHE A 88 11.87 26.75 9.25
C PHE A 88 11.40 25.52 10.04
N ILE A 89 10.46 24.77 9.48
CA ILE A 89 9.84 23.61 10.14
C ILE A 89 9.67 22.46 9.14
N ASP A 90 9.50 21.24 9.65
CA ASP A 90 9.28 20.06 8.82
C ASP A 90 7.77 19.84 8.52
N ALA A 91 7.40 19.03 7.51
CA ALA A 91 6.01 18.85 7.10
C ALA A 91 5.15 18.02 8.12
N ASP A 92 5.75 17.54 9.18
CA ASP A 92 5.08 16.90 10.31
C ASP A 92 5.11 17.78 11.59
N GLU A 93 5.47 19.06 11.44
CA GLU A 93 5.56 20.05 12.50
C GLU A 93 4.55 21.20 12.27
N TYR A 94 3.86 21.58 13.32
CA TYR A 94 2.78 22.56 13.27
C TYR A 94 3.08 23.69 14.27
N LEU A 95 3.23 24.92 13.75
CA LEU A 95 3.45 26.12 14.58
C LEU A 95 2.14 26.51 15.27
N LEU A 96 1.97 26.05 16.51
CA LEU A 96 0.75 26.25 17.29
C LEU A 96 0.86 27.48 18.20
N PRO A 97 0.02 28.52 18.03
CA PRO A 97 -0.18 29.54 19.03
C PRO A 97 -0.95 29.02 20.24
N SER A 98 -0.56 29.41 21.43
CA SER A 98 -1.23 29.14 22.70
C SER A 98 -1.53 30.51 23.40
N LEU A 99 -2.41 31.30 22.76
CA LEU A 99 -2.65 32.68 23.07
C LEU A 99 -4.13 32.94 23.35
N GLU A 100 -4.44 33.52 24.52
CA GLU A 100 -5.78 34.00 24.82
C GLU A 100 -5.95 35.43 24.29
N GLY A 101 -6.89 35.62 23.32
CA GLY A 101 -7.24 36.93 22.82
C GLY A 101 -6.24 37.63 21.90
N GLN A 102 -5.09 37.02 21.57
CA GLN A 102 -4.07 37.58 20.72
C GLN A 102 -3.80 36.67 19.50
N THR A 103 -3.45 37.27 18.34
CA THR A 103 -3.05 36.50 17.15
C THR A 103 -1.56 36.15 17.22
N LEU A 104 -1.16 35.06 16.53
CA LEU A 104 0.24 34.68 16.40
C LEU A 104 1.09 35.84 15.86
N LEU A 105 0.60 36.57 14.87
CA LEU A 105 1.34 37.66 14.25
C LEU A 105 1.56 38.81 15.23
N ALA A 106 0.56 39.21 16.00
CA ALA A 106 0.70 40.25 17.03
C ALA A 106 1.70 39.83 18.12
N TRP A 107 1.64 38.56 18.55
CA TRP A 107 2.61 38.02 19.50
C TRP A 107 4.04 37.99 18.95
N LEU A 108 4.22 37.60 17.69
CA LEU A 108 5.53 37.63 17.03
C LEU A 108 6.04 39.08 16.88
N GLU A 109 5.18 40.08 16.60
CA GLU A 109 5.55 41.48 16.57
C GLU A 109 6.13 41.94 17.89
N GLU A 110 5.54 41.57 19.01
CA GLU A 110 6.08 41.87 20.35
C GLU A 110 7.44 41.20 20.60
N ARG A 111 7.60 39.92 20.22
CA ARG A 111 8.86 39.18 20.40
C ARG A 111 9.99 39.71 19.54
N PHE A 112 9.69 40.27 18.38
CA PHE A 112 10.66 40.86 17.46
C PHE A 112 10.66 42.39 17.47
N ILE A 113 10.14 43.04 18.53
CA ILE A 113 10.12 44.48 18.63
C ILE A 113 11.55 45.07 18.66
N SER A 114 12.47 44.39 19.35
CA SER A 114 13.88 44.78 19.37
C SER A 114 14.57 44.38 18.06
N PRO A 115 15.32 45.29 17.42
CA PRO A 115 16.14 44.98 16.27
C PRO A 115 17.30 44.02 16.58
N ASP A 116 17.63 43.82 17.86
CA ASP A 116 18.69 42.89 18.28
C ASP A 116 18.18 41.44 18.41
N VAL A 117 16.88 41.21 18.33
CA VAL A 117 16.32 39.87 18.21
C VAL A 117 16.38 39.43 16.75
N GLY A 118 17.24 38.47 16.47
CA GLY A 118 17.45 37.91 15.13
C GLY A 118 16.67 36.64 14.88
N ALA A 119 16.40 35.87 15.95
CA ALA A 119 15.69 34.61 15.88
C ALA A 119 14.95 34.27 17.17
N LEU A 120 13.89 33.49 17.04
CA LEU A 120 13.09 32.89 18.10
C LEU A 120 13.14 31.36 17.97
N GLY A 121 13.56 30.69 19.04
CA GLY A 121 13.51 29.23 19.13
C GLY A 121 12.22 28.77 19.79
N LEU A 122 11.42 27.96 19.07
CA LEU A 122 10.18 27.38 19.58
C LEU A 122 10.35 25.89 19.82
N ASN A 123 10.21 25.48 21.07
CA ASN A 123 10.39 24.08 21.48
C ASN A 123 9.33 23.15 20.90
N TRP A 124 9.74 21.91 20.68
CA TRP A 124 8.81 20.84 20.33
C TRP A 124 7.87 20.49 21.48
N ALA A 125 6.66 20.11 21.11
CA ALA A 125 5.76 19.28 21.88
C ALA A 125 5.53 18.00 21.05
N CYS A 126 6.17 16.92 21.46
CA CYS A 126 6.13 15.65 20.72
C CYS A 126 4.83 14.93 20.96
N PHE A 127 4.08 14.67 19.87
CA PHE A 127 2.81 13.95 19.90
C PHE A 127 3.02 12.47 19.58
N GLY A 128 2.32 11.61 20.33
CA GLY A 128 2.25 10.17 20.08
C GLY A 128 1.18 9.79 19.09
N SER A 129 0.93 8.48 19.00
CA SER A 129 -0.05 7.90 18.09
C SER A 129 -1.48 7.89 18.63
N ASN A 130 -1.74 8.31 19.87
CA ASN A 130 -2.99 8.05 20.61
C ASN A 130 -3.33 6.55 20.71
N GLY A 131 -2.34 5.65 20.50
CA GLY A 131 -2.55 4.22 20.35
C GLY A 131 -3.09 3.81 18.99
N ALA A 132 -3.22 4.73 18.02
CA ALA A 132 -3.72 4.47 16.67
C ALA A 132 -2.78 3.56 15.90
N LYS A 133 -3.26 2.41 15.46
CA LYS A 133 -2.50 1.45 14.65
C LYS A 133 -2.66 1.73 13.17
N PHE A 134 -3.86 2.11 12.77
CA PHE A 134 -4.24 2.38 11.39
C PHE A 134 -4.50 3.86 11.18
N ARG A 135 -4.43 4.27 9.92
CA ARG A 135 -4.82 5.61 9.51
C ARG A 135 -6.34 5.74 9.53
N GLU A 136 -6.84 6.66 10.32
CA GLU A 136 -8.25 7.04 10.38
C GLU A 136 -8.51 8.30 9.53
N ASP A 137 -9.78 8.51 9.17
CA ASP A 137 -10.21 9.75 8.54
C ASP A 137 -10.16 10.91 9.53
N GLY A 138 -9.93 12.11 9.03
CA GLY A 138 -9.83 13.33 9.83
C GLY A 138 -8.46 13.99 9.75
N LEU A 139 -8.37 15.18 10.33
CA LEU A 139 -7.15 15.95 10.35
C LEU A 139 -6.14 15.35 11.33
N VAL A 140 -4.85 15.49 11.03
CA VAL A 140 -3.75 15.11 11.94
C VAL A 140 -3.94 15.73 13.32
N ILE A 141 -4.34 17.02 13.35
CA ILE A 141 -4.60 17.75 14.60
C ILE A 141 -5.83 17.28 15.39
N GLU A 142 -6.79 16.60 14.74
CA GLU A 142 -7.97 16.00 15.40
C GLU A 142 -7.68 14.58 15.87
N ARG A 143 -6.90 13.80 15.08
CA ARG A 143 -6.61 12.39 15.34
C ARG A 143 -5.56 12.17 16.43
N PHE A 144 -4.57 13.07 16.52
CA PHE A 144 -3.45 12.91 17.45
C PHE A 144 -3.47 14.03 18.48
N THR A 145 -4.12 13.77 19.61
CA THR A 145 -4.36 14.74 20.69
C THR A 145 -3.62 14.39 21.97
N GLN A 146 -2.74 13.39 21.96
CA GLN A 146 -1.93 13.02 23.12
C GLN A 146 -0.45 13.30 22.85
N ARG A 147 0.22 13.91 23.82
CA ARG A 147 1.62 14.31 23.71
C ARG A 147 2.46 13.84 24.88
N ALA A 148 3.76 13.89 24.71
CA ALA A 148 4.71 13.69 25.80
C ALA A 148 4.57 14.76 26.91
N ASN A 149 4.98 14.40 28.12
CA ASN A 149 5.25 15.36 29.20
C ASN A 149 6.28 16.40 28.75
N GLN A 150 6.27 17.58 29.40
CA GLN A 150 7.17 18.69 29.03
C GLN A 150 8.65 18.31 29.17
N GLU A 151 8.98 17.51 30.17
CA GLU A 151 10.35 17.05 30.49
C GLU A 151 10.88 15.97 29.54
N PHE A 152 10.07 15.53 28.58
CA PHE A 152 10.51 14.53 27.59
C PHE A 152 11.71 15.06 26.79
N GLY A 153 12.83 14.35 26.86
CA GLY A 153 14.11 14.79 26.30
C GLY A 153 14.06 15.38 24.87
N PRO A 154 13.34 14.76 23.91
CA PRO A 154 13.17 15.33 22.56
C PRO A 154 12.49 16.70 22.52
N ASN A 155 11.69 17.10 23.51
CA ASN A 155 11.06 18.43 23.55
C ASN A 155 12.05 19.59 23.69
N HIS A 156 13.28 19.31 24.12
CA HIS A 156 14.36 20.32 24.15
C HIS A 156 14.78 20.77 22.74
N HIS A 157 14.46 19.99 21.68
CA HIS A 157 14.63 20.51 20.32
C HIS A 157 13.72 21.70 20.10
N PHE A 158 14.20 22.63 19.30
CA PHE A 158 13.41 23.79 18.87
C PHE A 158 13.54 23.99 17.37
N LYS A 159 12.58 24.66 16.78
CA LYS A 159 12.65 25.18 15.41
C LYS A 159 12.78 26.69 15.42
N SER A 160 13.42 27.22 14.40
CA SER A 160 13.80 28.64 14.34
C SER A 160 12.80 29.45 13.53
N VAL A 161 12.24 30.49 14.14
CA VAL A 161 11.61 31.61 13.45
C VAL A 161 12.64 32.74 13.35
N VAL A 162 13.00 33.16 12.16
CA VAL A 162 14.15 34.04 11.93
C VAL A 162 13.78 35.30 11.14
N ARG A 163 14.51 36.39 11.36
CA ARG A 163 14.61 37.48 10.37
C ARG A 163 15.49 36.99 9.21
N PRO A 164 14.96 36.73 7.99
CA PRO A 164 15.76 36.10 6.94
C PRO A 164 17.04 36.87 6.58
N ARG A 165 16.99 38.19 6.65
CA ARG A 165 18.16 39.07 6.39
C ARG A 165 19.29 38.94 7.43
N TYR A 166 19.00 38.40 8.63
CA TYR A 166 19.99 38.27 9.72
C TYR A 166 20.66 36.88 9.68
N VAL A 167 20.15 35.93 8.92
CA VAL A 167 20.72 34.59 8.83
C VAL A 167 21.98 34.60 7.97
N LYS A 168 23.04 33.98 8.46
CA LYS A 168 24.26 33.68 7.72
C LYS A 168 24.18 32.36 7.00
N ARG A 169 23.78 31.29 7.71
CA ARG A 169 23.59 29.92 7.22
C ARG A 169 22.88 29.11 8.28
N PHE A 170 22.45 27.90 7.93
CA PHE A 170 22.03 26.91 8.92
C PHE A 170 23.20 26.00 9.28
N ASP A 171 23.44 25.77 10.57
CA ASP A 171 24.43 24.82 11.07
C ASP A 171 23.82 23.43 11.24
N ASN A 172 22.48 23.35 11.49
CA ASN A 172 21.67 22.16 11.51
C ASN A 172 20.18 22.53 11.26
N PRO A 173 19.25 21.59 11.09
CA PRO A 173 17.84 21.89 10.81
C PRO A 173 17.07 22.67 11.89
N HIS A 174 17.67 22.84 13.05
CA HIS A 174 17.07 23.52 14.21
C HIS A 174 17.64 24.91 14.46
N TYR A 175 18.89 25.15 14.05
CA TYR A 175 19.63 26.36 14.43
C TYR A 175 20.24 27.09 13.24
N ALA A 176 19.88 28.36 13.09
CA ALA A 176 20.46 29.25 12.11
C ALA A 176 21.58 30.08 12.77
N ARG A 177 22.75 30.10 12.16
CA ARG A 177 23.83 31.04 12.54
C ARG A 177 23.49 32.42 12.02
N LEU A 178 23.41 33.39 12.95
CA LEU A 178 23.08 34.77 12.63
C LEU A 178 24.33 35.58 12.25
N LYS A 179 24.16 36.57 11.35
CA LYS A 179 25.13 37.65 11.08
C LYS A 179 25.01 38.75 12.11
N ARG A 180 23.79 38.93 12.64
CA ARG A 180 23.41 40.02 13.53
C ARG A 180 22.28 39.53 14.45
N GLY A 181 22.25 40.07 15.69
CA GLY A 181 21.24 39.76 16.68
C GLY A 181 21.50 38.46 17.43
N HIS A 182 20.55 38.08 18.29
CA HIS A 182 20.61 36.90 19.13
C HIS A 182 19.29 36.09 19.08
N TYR A 183 19.32 34.88 19.64
CA TYR A 183 18.14 34.03 19.82
C TYR A 183 17.44 34.36 21.14
N ILE A 184 16.11 34.36 21.09
CA ILE A 184 15.23 34.31 22.27
C ILE A 184 14.38 33.02 22.30
N ASN A 185 13.85 32.67 23.47
CA ASN A 185 12.86 31.64 23.66
C ASN A 185 11.43 32.21 23.59
N SER A 186 10.41 31.39 23.77
CA SER A 186 9.00 31.82 23.70
C SER A 186 8.60 32.83 24.80
N LEU A 187 9.32 32.87 25.91
CA LEU A 187 9.16 33.89 26.97
C LEU A 187 9.80 35.25 26.62
N GLY A 188 10.54 35.35 25.50
CA GLY A 188 11.29 36.57 25.14
C GLY A 188 12.64 36.69 25.85
N GLN A 189 13.08 35.68 26.56
CA GLN A 189 14.38 35.62 27.24
C GLN A 189 15.47 35.09 26.29
N PRO A 190 16.75 35.36 26.51
CA PRO A 190 17.84 34.78 25.74
C PRO A 190 17.72 33.23 25.73
N LEU A 191 17.77 32.63 24.55
CA LEU A 191 17.72 31.16 24.42
C LEU A 191 19.09 30.59 24.80
N VAL A 192 19.12 29.81 25.86
CA VAL A 192 20.31 29.11 26.35
C VAL A 192 20.37 27.72 25.71
N PRO A 193 21.43 27.41 24.93
CA PRO A 193 21.62 26.10 24.38
C PRO A 193 22.02 25.10 25.47
N ARG A 194 21.52 23.84 25.36
CA ARG A 194 21.97 22.74 26.20
C ARG A 194 23.47 22.49 25.97
N VAL A 195 24.18 22.08 27.00
CA VAL A 195 25.58 21.69 26.87
C VAL A 195 25.72 20.16 26.84
N ASN A 196 26.69 19.67 26.09
CA ASN A 196 27.05 18.26 26.09
C ASN A 196 27.90 17.89 27.32
N GLN A 197 28.27 16.65 27.49
CA GLN A 197 29.09 16.14 28.61
C GLN A 197 30.47 16.82 28.70
N GLN A 198 30.92 17.49 27.62
CA GLN A 198 32.21 18.21 27.56
C GLN A 198 32.03 19.70 27.77
N GLY A 199 30.84 20.15 28.19
CA GLY A 199 30.54 21.60 28.42
C GLY A 199 30.41 22.44 27.14
N LYS A 200 30.36 21.82 25.93
CA LYS A 200 30.19 22.53 24.66
C LYS A 200 28.72 22.73 24.35
N PRO A 201 28.31 23.94 23.86
CA PRO A 201 26.92 24.17 23.45
C PRO A 201 26.47 23.22 22.37
N TRP A 202 25.30 22.62 22.56
CA TRP A 202 24.64 21.75 21.57
C TRP A 202 23.54 22.54 20.88
N PHE A 203 23.90 23.24 19.83
CA PHE A 203 22.96 24.07 19.06
C PHE A 203 21.82 23.24 18.47
N GLY A 204 20.58 23.74 18.63
CA GLY A 204 19.35 23.03 18.25
C GLY A 204 18.62 22.38 19.43
N LEU A 205 19.21 22.36 20.61
CA LEU A 205 18.62 21.94 21.88
C LEU A 205 18.68 23.10 22.90
N SER A 206 17.56 23.47 23.49
CA SER A 206 17.50 24.45 24.58
C SER A 206 17.72 23.79 25.95
N GLU A 207 18.26 24.52 26.90
CA GLU A 207 18.41 24.08 28.28
C GLU A 207 17.03 23.82 28.93
N HIS A 208 16.08 24.72 28.68
CA HIS A 208 14.72 24.64 29.21
C HIS A 208 13.70 24.55 28.07
N VAL A 209 12.60 23.80 28.29
CA VAL A 209 11.46 23.73 27.39
C VAL A 209 10.44 24.78 27.79
N THR A 210 10.13 25.72 26.88
CA THR A 210 9.13 26.78 27.10
C THR A 210 8.06 26.71 25.99
N TRP A 211 6.77 26.75 26.38
CA TRP A 211 5.64 26.66 25.47
C TRP A 211 4.67 27.83 25.52
N GLU A 212 4.99 28.84 26.34
CA GLU A 212 4.18 30.03 26.51
C GLU A 212 4.13 30.83 25.20
N GLY A 213 2.94 31.20 24.78
CA GLY A 213 2.68 31.97 23.58
C GLY A 213 2.66 31.18 22.29
N ALA A 214 3.70 30.38 22.01
CA ALA A 214 3.71 29.48 20.88
C ALA A 214 4.71 28.33 21.05
N ARG A 215 4.47 27.23 20.36
CA ARG A 215 5.32 26.05 20.32
C ARG A 215 5.21 25.32 18.97
N ILE A 216 6.02 24.31 18.76
CA ILE A 216 5.95 23.43 17.61
C ILE A 216 5.34 22.09 18.03
N ASN A 217 4.11 21.82 17.64
CA ASN A 217 3.55 20.47 17.76
C ASN A 217 4.20 19.58 16.71
N HIS A 218 4.90 18.54 17.15
CA HIS A 218 5.60 17.61 16.28
C HIS A 218 4.90 16.24 16.29
N TYR A 219 4.22 15.90 15.22
CA TYR A 219 3.52 14.63 15.02
C TYR A 219 4.49 13.57 14.48
N LEU A 220 5.44 13.16 15.36
CA LEU A 220 6.60 12.35 15.00
C LEU A 220 6.26 11.00 14.43
N VAL A 221 5.23 10.35 14.94
CA VAL A 221 4.92 8.94 14.64
C VAL A 221 3.61 8.78 13.90
N LYS A 222 2.59 9.59 14.20
CA LYS A 222 1.22 9.41 13.72
C LYS A 222 0.73 7.99 14.03
N SER A 223 -0.13 7.36 13.22
CA SER A 223 -0.47 5.95 13.41
C SER A 223 0.70 5.02 13.04
N VAL A 224 0.68 3.78 13.53
CA VAL A 224 1.69 2.77 13.15
C VAL A 224 1.74 2.59 11.63
N GLU A 225 0.59 2.53 10.98
CA GLU A 225 0.48 2.40 9.53
C GLU A 225 1.12 3.57 8.79
N GLU A 226 0.78 4.83 9.16
CA GLU A 226 1.38 6.02 8.56
C GLU A 226 2.90 6.07 8.79
N PHE A 227 3.37 5.60 9.94
CA PHE A 227 4.80 5.49 10.22
C PHE A 227 5.49 4.48 9.30
N VAL A 228 4.94 3.27 9.20
CA VAL A 228 5.52 2.17 8.41
C VAL A 228 5.46 2.46 6.91
N LEU A 229 4.35 2.99 6.41
CA LEU A 229 4.18 3.30 4.99
C LEU A 229 4.90 4.57 4.54
N GLY A 230 5.07 5.53 5.44
CA GLY A 230 5.69 6.83 5.16
C GLY A 230 7.09 6.97 5.76
N LYS A 231 7.14 7.33 7.04
CA LYS A 231 8.36 7.81 7.71
C LYS A 231 9.48 6.75 7.82
N SER A 232 9.14 5.45 7.95
CA SER A 232 10.14 4.38 8.03
C SER A 232 10.77 4.03 6.68
N LYS A 233 10.04 4.25 5.58
CA LYS A 233 10.54 4.00 4.22
C LYS A 233 11.37 5.16 3.68
N ARG A 234 11.07 6.38 4.09
CA ARG A 234 11.84 7.56 3.69
C ARG A 234 13.15 7.61 4.46
N GLY A 235 14.26 7.81 3.76
CA GLY A 235 15.54 8.09 4.39
C GLY A 235 15.51 9.37 5.22
N SER A 236 16.50 9.57 6.09
CA SER A 236 16.64 10.80 6.84
C SER A 236 17.13 11.94 5.92
N ALA A 237 16.46 13.10 5.96
CA ALA A 237 16.90 14.29 5.26
C ALA A 237 18.21 14.91 5.85
N THR A 238 18.66 14.40 7.01
CA THR A 238 19.83 14.91 7.74
C THR A 238 20.96 13.90 7.87
N THR A 239 20.69 12.61 7.69
CA THR A 239 21.67 11.53 7.92
C THR A 239 21.58 10.51 6.78
N ALA A 240 22.63 10.37 6.01
CA ALA A 240 22.70 9.43 4.92
C ALA A 240 22.46 7.97 5.41
N ASN A 241 21.69 7.21 4.66
CA ASN A 241 21.40 5.78 4.91
C ASN A 241 20.75 5.45 6.27
N TYR A 242 20.14 6.42 6.94
CA TYR A 242 19.42 6.18 8.19
C TYR A 242 17.92 6.08 7.96
N HIS A 243 17.34 4.92 8.31
CA HIS A 243 15.91 4.68 8.29
C HIS A 243 15.37 4.55 9.71
N LYS A 244 14.25 5.23 10.00
CA LYS A 244 13.60 5.17 11.30
C LYS A 244 12.85 3.83 11.42
N GLN A 245 13.25 2.99 12.37
CA GLN A 245 12.72 1.65 12.61
C GLN A 245 11.75 1.63 13.81
N ARG A 246 11.25 0.42 14.15
CA ARG A 246 10.35 0.16 15.28
C ARG A 246 10.80 0.84 16.57
N ASP A 247 12.10 0.76 16.90
CA ASP A 247 12.64 1.35 18.14
C ASP A 247 12.49 2.86 18.19
N TYR A 248 12.56 3.53 17.03
CA TYR A 248 12.27 4.95 16.92
C TYR A 248 10.80 5.23 17.25
N PHE A 249 9.87 4.45 16.68
CA PHE A 249 8.44 4.57 16.98
C PHE A 249 8.19 4.39 18.47
N MET A 250 8.62 3.27 19.06
CA MET A 250 8.38 2.93 20.47
C MET A 250 8.95 3.99 21.44
N ARG A 251 10.07 4.62 21.10
CA ARG A 251 10.67 5.69 21.91
C ARG A 251 9.86 6.97 21.87
N HIS A 252 9.26 7.31 20.71
CA HIS A 252 8.61 8.60 20.48
C HIS A 252 7.09 8.53 20.52
N ASP A 253 6.50 7.34 20.62
CA ASP A 253 5.06 7.18 20.83
C ASP A 253 4.68 7.49 22.28
N ARG A 254 4.61 8.79 22.57
CA ARG A 254 4.36 9.32 23.92
C ARG A 254 2.95 9.90 23.98
N ASN A 255 2.13 9.29 24.81
CA ASN A 255 0.71 9.61 24.98
C ASN A 255 0.41 10.00 26.44
N ASP A 256 1.30 10.77 27.07
CA ASP A 256 1.32 11.04 28.51
C ASP A 256 0.25 12.07 28.92
N VAL A 257 -0.04 13.05 28.04
CA VAL A 257 -0.92 14.21 28.36
C VAL A 257 -1.85 14.50 27.18
N VAL A 258 -3.14 14.58 27.44
CA VAL A 258 -4.15 15.00 26.45
C VAL A 258 -4.03 16.51 26.18
N CYS A 259 -4.09 16.88 24.90
CA CYS A 259 -3.94 18.27 24.45
C CYS A 259 -4.78 18.53 23.19
N HIS A 260 -5.89 19.22 23.30
CA HIS A 260 -6.84 19.52 22.22
C HIS A 260 -6.59 20.89 21.54
N LEU A 261 -5.61 21.69 21.99
CA LEU A 261 -5.40 23.07 21.49
C LEU A 261 -5.29 23.16 19.95
N ALA A 262 -4.64 22.22 19.31
CA ALA A 262 -4.56 22.21 17.84
C ALA A 262 -5.89 21.79 17.19
N ALA A 263 -6.61 20.85 17.80
CA ALA A 263 -7.90 20.37 17.30
C ALA A 263 -8.96 21.50 17.31
N GLU A 264 -8.89 22.44 18.23
CA GLU A 264 -9.78 23.61 18.27
C GLU A 264 -9.67 24.50 17.01
N LEU A 265 -8.54 24.43 16.29
CA LEU A 265 -8.35 25.14 15.03
C LEU A 265 -8.97 24.39 13.83
N ALA A 266 -9.44 23.16 13.98
CA ALA A 266 -9.95 22.34 12.90
C ALA A 266 -11.00 23.03 12.00
N PRO A 267 -12.02 23.79 12.53
CA PRO A 267 -12.95 24.50 11.66
C PRO A 267 -12.28 25.54 10.77
N LYS A 268 -11.27 26.26 11.29
CA LYS A 268 -10.51 27.25 10.53
C LYS A 268 -9.63 26.56 9.47
N VAL A 269 -8.99 25.45 9.84
CA VAL A 269 -8.16 24.64 8.94
C VAL A 269 -9.00 24.07 7.79
N LYS A 270 -10.15 23.46 8.09
CA LYS A 270 -11.09 22.95 7.05
C LYS A 270 -11.56 24.07 6.10
N LYS A 271 -11.75 25.31 6.60
CA LYS A 271 -12.06 26.46 5.76
C LYS A 271 -10.91 26.80 4.81
N GLN A 272 -9.68 26.82 5.31
CA GLN A 272 -8.50 27.10 4.47
C GLN A 272 -8.23 25.97 3.47
N MET A 273 -8.47 24.71 3.83
CA MET A 273 -8.37 23.60 2.89
C MET A 273 -9.35 23.76 1.72
N LYS A 274 -10.59 24.15 1.98
CA LYS A 274 -11.57 24.46 0.93
C LYS A 274 -11.10 25.60 0.02
N TRP A 275 -10.50 26.61 0.60
CA TRP A 275 -9.96 27.74 -0.17
C TRP A 275 -8.77 27.30 -1.06
N LEU A 276 -7.83 26.51 -0.53
CA LEU A 276 -6.72 25.94 -1.31
C LEU A 276 -7.24 25.10 -2.49
N GLN A 277 -8.29 24.32 -2.26
CA GLN A 277 -8.98 23.56 -3.29
C GLN A 277 -9.51 24.47 -4.42
N GLN A 278 -10.22 25.53 -4.05
CA GLN A 278 -10.78 26.47 -5.01
C GLN A 278 -9.68 27.18 -5.84
N LEU A 279 -8.51 27.42 -5.27
CA LEU A 279 -7.36 27.92 -6.01
C LEU A 279 -6.87 26.92 -7.05
N ALA A 280 -6.80 25.64 -6.69
CA ALA A 280 -6.42 24.58 -7.62
C ALA A 280 -7.43 24.38 -8.75
N ASP A 281 -8.74 24.46 -8.44
CA ASP A 281 -9.84 24.29 -9.41
C ASP A 281 -9.95 25.44 -10.44
N LYS A 282 -9.66 26.68 -10.05
CA LYS A 282 -9.76 27.87 -10.94
C LYS A 282 -8.84 27.78 -12.16
N LYS A 283 -7.70 27.14 -12.05
CA LYS A 283 -6.78 26.95 -13.18
C LYS A 283 -7.35 26.04 -14.27
N GLN A 284 -8.11 25.01 -13.89
CA GLN A 284 -8.74 24.10 -14.86
C GLN A 284 -9.83 24.78 -15.69
N ALA A 285 -10.55 25.73 -15.09
CA ALA A 285 -11.58 26.49 -15.80
C ALA A 285 -10.98 27.48 -16.84
N ILE A 286 -9.79 28.04 -16.55
CA ILE A 286 -9.09 28.98 -17.42
C ILE A 286 -8.38 28.24 -18.57
N SER A 287 -7.77 27.10 -18.32
CA SER A 287 -7.16 26.28 -19.38
C SER A 287 -8.17 25.58 -20.29
N GLY A 288 -9.41 25.40 -19.82
CA GLY A 288 -10.51 24.85 -20.62
C GLY A 288 -11.24 25.89 -21.53
N SER A 289 -11.03 27.21 -21.32
CA SER A 289 -11.71 28.26 -22.12
C SER A 289 -10.85 28.79 -23.27
N GLU A 290 -9.57 28.49 -23.35
CA GLU A 290 -8.69 28.93 -24.45
C GLU A 290 -8.51 27.90 -25.59
N THR A 291 -9.17 26.74 -25.53
CA THR A 291 -9.02 25.67 -26.55
C THR A 291 -10.28 25.34 -27.35
N ASN A 292 -11.13 26.32 -27.63
CA ASN A 292 -12.31 26.10 -28.47
C ASN A 292 -12.36 26.96 -29.73
N GLU A 293 -11.23 27.14 -30.42
CA GLU A 293 -11.23 27.50 -31.85
C GLU A 293 -9.98 26.93 -32.51
N GLN A 294 -10.22 25.94 -33.38
CA GLN A 294 -9.32 25.23 -34.30
C GLN A 294 -8.96 23.80 -33.91
N ALA A 295 -9.93 22.91 -34.01
CA ALA A 295 -9.68 21.48 -34.08
C ALA A 295 -9.63 21.04 -35.57
N SER A 296 -8.42 20.80 -36.07
CA SER A 296 -8.17 19.95 -37.22
C SER A 296 -6.99 19.07 -36.92
N LYS A 297 -7.30 17.77 -36.75
CA LYS A 297 -6.44 16.59 -36.94
C LYS A 297 -4.97 16.69 -36.49
N THR A 298 -4.63 16.06 -35.35
CA THR A 298 -3.50 15.11 -35.24
C THR A 298 -3.29 14.67 -33.78
N VAL A 299 -3.08 13.35 -33.58
CA VAL A 299 -2.39 12.61 -32.50
C VAL A 299 -2.81 12.86 -31.03
N PRO A 300 -3.07 11.82 -30.21
CA PRO A 300 -3.39 11.95 -28.81
C PRO A 300 -2.14 12.33 -28.03
N THR A 301 -2.14 13.52 -27.47
CA THR A 301 -1.21 13.99 -26.45
C THR A 301 -1.69 13.62 -25.06
N GLU A 302 -0.76 13.31 -24.19
CA GLU A 302 -0.86 12.86 -22.80
C GLU A 302 -1.97 13.53 -21.95
N PRO A 303 -2.59 12.78 -21.00
CA PRO A 303 -3.55 13.35 -20.06
C PRO A 303 -2.86 14.31 -19.09
N SER A 304 -3.29 15.56 -19.07
CA SER A 304 -2.77 16.59 -18.18
C SER A 304 -2.95 16.20 -16.70
N SER A 305 -1.85 16.13 -15.96
CA SER A 305 -1.74 15.79 -14.52
C SER A 305 -2.70 16.58 -13.59
N GLY A 306 -3.20 17.74 -14.01
CA GLY A 306 -4.11 18.58 -13.22
C GLY A 306 -5.51 17.99 -12.97
N SER A 307 -6.03 17.12 -13.85
CA SER A 307 -7.38 16.55 -13.70
C SER A 307 -7.46 15.44 -12.63
N GLU A 308 -6.37 14.70 -12.42
CA GLU A 308 -6.29 13.64 -11.40
C GLU A 308 -6.13 14.22 -10.00
N LEU A 309 -5.27 15.23 -9.84
CA LEU A 309 -5.08 15.93 -8.58
C LEU A 309 -6.38 16.58 -8.09
N THR A 310 -7.12 17.25 -8.97
CA THR A 310 -8.41 17.87 -8.62
C THR A 310 -9.45 16.80 -8.24
N ARG A 311 -9.46 15.66 -8.94
CA ARG A 311 -10.34 14.54 -8.63
C ARG A 311 -9.98 13.90 -7.28
N TRP A 312 -8.70 13.76 -6.98
CA TRP A 312 -8.18 13.29 -5.69
C TRP A 312 -8.55 14.25 -4.55
N LEU A 313 -8.33 15.57 -4.72
CA LEU A 313 -8.69 16.59 -3.74
C LEU A 313 -10.20 16.66 -3.48
N LYS A 314 -11.03 16.58 -4.53
CA LYS A 314 -12.51 16.54 -4.39
C LYS A 314 -12.98 15.31 -3.66
N ARG A 315 -12.36 14.14 -3.92
CA ARG A 315 -12.66 12.89 -3.23
C ARG A 315 -12.31 13.00 -1.74
N ARG A 316 -11.11 13.49 -1.40
CA ARG A 316 -10.67 13.68 -0.01
C ARG A 316 -11.58 14.66 0.75
N LEU A 317 -11.94 15.78 0.14
CA LEU A 317 -12.85 16.75 0.77
C LEU A 317 -14.27 16.20 0.96
N LYS A 318 -14.76 15.38 0.03
CA LYS A 318 -16.05 14.69 0.16
C LYS A 318 -16.01 13.65 1.30
N GLU A 319 -14.92 12.92 1.44
CA GLU A 319 -14.70 11.99 2.54
C GLU A 319 -14.70 12.72 3.90
N TRP A 320 -14.10 13.91 3.97
CA TRP A 320 -14.10 14.73 5.20
C TRP A 320 -15.42 15.45 5.50
N SER A 321 -16.28 15.65 4.51
CA SER A 321 -17.57 16.34 4.68
C SER A 321 -18.73 15.41 4.97
N SER A 322 -18.59 14.10 4.81
CA SER A 322 -19.68 13.12 4.88
C SER A 322 -19.82 12.40 6.21
N THR A 323 -19.05 12.75 7.25
CA THR A 323 -19.18 12.12 8.57
C THR A 323 -20.16 12.87 9.47
N THR A 324 -21.46 12.60 9.28
CA THR A 324 -22.48 12.73 10.31
C THR A 324 -23.23 11.41 10.43
N THR A 325 -22.59 10.42 11.05
CA THR A 325 -23.27 9.24 11.57
C THR A 325 -23.12 9.25 13.09
N SER A 326 -24.14 8.78 13.79
CA SER A 326 -24.19 8.73 15.26
C SER A 326 -22.91 8.10 15.81
N GLU A 327 -22.33 8.69 16.84
CA GLU A 327 -21.03 8.29 17.44
C GLU A 327 -21.01 6.86 18.02
N HIS A 328 -22.13 6.17 18.12
CA HIS A 328 -22.23 4.83 18.69
C HIS A 328 -22.92 3.84 17.75
N PRO A 329 -22.39 2.59 17.65
CA PRO A 329 -23.05 1.55 16.86
C PRO A 329 -24.44 1.25 17.45
N PRO A 330 -25.47 1.05 16.60
CA PRO A 330 -26.83 0.76 17.04
C PRO A 330 -26.95 -0.72 17.42
N ILE A 331 -26.33 -1.10 18.51
CA ILE A 331 -26.31 -2.47 19.04
C ILE A 331 -26.88 -2.50 20.46
N GLU A 332 -27.58 -3.57 20.80
CA GLU A 332 -27.99 -3.86 22.18
C GLU A 332 -26.81 -4.46 22.95
N ARG A 333 -26.20 -5.49 22.37
CA ARG A 333 -25.04 -6.18 22.94
C ARG A 333 -24.29 -6.98 21.91
N TRP A 334 -22.97 -7.14 22.10
CA TRP A 334 -22.14 -8.01 21.29
C TRP A 334 -20.96 -8.55 22.08
N ALA A 335 -20.35 -9.64 21.61
CA ALA A 335 -19.08 -10.12 22.13
C ALA A 335 -18.30 -10.91 21.09
N LEU A 336 -16.98 -10.87 21.21
CA LEU A 336 -16.04 -11.66 20.45
C LEU A 336 -15.62 -12.88 21.27
N ASP A 337 -15.97 -14.10 20.80
CA ASP A 337 -15.57 -15.35 21.42
C ASP A 337 -14.11 -15.68 21.12
N TYR A 338 -13.69 -15.46 19.83
CA TYR A 338 -12.33 -15.68 19.32
C TYR A 338 -11.98 -14.62 18.26
N PRO A 339 -10.71 -14.09 18.27
CA PRO A 339 -9.74 -14.20 19.34
C PRO A 339 -10.16 -13.36 20.56
N SER A 340 -9.82 -13.80 21.76
CA SER A 340 -10.09 -13.03 22.98
C SER A 340 -8.98 -13.27 24.02
N GLU A 341 -8.81 -12.33 24.96
CA GLU A 341 -7.83 -12.47 26.05
C GLU A 341 -8.06 -13.72 26.90
N GLN A 342 -9.34 -14.09 27.09
CA GLN A 342 -9.71 -15.25 27.93
C GLN A 342 -9.54 -16.59 27.23
N ARG A 343 -9.76 -16.67 25.91
CA ARG A 343 -9.79 -17.92 25.14
C ARG A 343 -8.65 -18.05 24.14
N GLY A 344 -7.80 -17.02 24.01
CA GLY A 344 -6.69 -16.99 23.06
C GLY A 344 -7.14 -16.95 21.60
N SER A 345 -6.29 -17.43 20.71
CA SER A 345 -6.54 -17.58 19.29
C SER A 345 -6.86 -19.03 18.93
N ARG A 346 -7.71 -19.18 17.91
CA ARG A 346 -8.02 -20.48 17.31
C ARG A 346 -7.74 -20.42 15.82
N PHE A 347 -7.19 -21.50 15.26
CA PHE A 347 -6.82 -21.57 13.85
C PHE A 347 -7.61 -22.65 13.13
N GLN A 348 -7.79 -22.43 11.85
CA GLN A 348 -8.25 -23.38 10.84
C GLN A 348 -7.32 -23.31 9.63
N PRO A 349 -7.35 -24.26 8.68
CA PRO A 349 -6.52 -24.21 7.47
C PRO A 349 -6.64 -22.91 6.68
N SER A 350 -7.82 -22.25 6.73
CA SER A 350 -8.10 -20.98 6.08
C SER A 350 -7.56 -19.75 6.84
N GLY A 351 -7.10 -19.93 8.09
CA GLY A 351 -6.56 -18.81 8.86
C GLY A 351 -6.99 -18.78 10.32
N ARG A 352 -6.86 -17.61 10.93
CA ARG A 352 -7.28 -17.34 12.31
C ARG A 352 -8.79 -17.18 12.39
N VAL A 353 -9.44 -17.94 13.28
CA VAL A 353 -10.89 -17.88 13.49
C VAL A 353 -11.29 -16.58 14.17
N VAL A 354 -12.25 -15.91 13.58
CA VAL A 354 -13.00 -14.79 14.17
C VAL A 354 -14.43 -15.27 14.40
N GLN A 355 -14.84 -15.35 15.65
CA GLN A 355 -16.16 -15.85 16.06
C GLN A 355 -16.73 -14.99 17.16
N GLY A 356 -18.02 -14.71 17.09
CA GLY A 356 -18.72 -13.92 18.09
C GLY A 356 -20.22 -13.90 17.82
N TRP A 357 -20.90 -12.95 18.46
CA TRP A 357 -22.32 -12.74 18.29
C TRP A 357 -22.67 -11.26 18.49
N LEU A 358 -23.81 -10.82 17.93
CA LEU A 358 -24.30 -9.45 18.01
C LEU A 358 -25.82 -9.44 18.07
N LEU A 359 -26.37 -8.63 18.97
CA LEU A 359 -27.79 -8.37 19.14
C LEU A 359 -28.11 -6.90 18.83
N LEU A 360 -29.18 -6.68 18.08
CA LEU A 360 -29.71 -5.34 17.81
C LEU A 360 -30.73 -4.95 18.85
N PRO A 361 -30.94 -3.63 19.12
CA PRO A 361 -32.05 -3.14 19.91
C PRO A 361 -33.39 -3.48 19.24
N GLU A 362 -34.45 -3.56 20.02
CA GLU A 362 -35.79 -3.97 19.59
C GLU A 362 -36.27 -3.15 18.36
N SER A 363 -35.94 -1.86 18.32
CA SER A 363 -36.31 -0.95 17.23
C SER A 363 -35.68 -1.30 15.86
N LEU A 364 -34.66 -2.15 15.82
CA LEU A 364 -33.93 -2.53 14.59
C LEU A 364 -34.00 -4.03 14.30
N ILE A 365 -34.81 -4.80 15.02
CA ILE A 365 -34.92 -6.26 14.85
C ILE A 365 -35.28 -6.66 13.42
N GLU A 366 -36.15 -5.91 12.75
CA GLU A 366 -36.56 -6.18 11.37
C GLU A 366 -35.38 -6.09 10.36
N MET A 367 -34.33 -5.34 10.71
CA MET A 367 -33.13 -5.20 9.90
C MET A 367 -32.08 -6.28 10.17
N HIS A 368 -32.35 -7.20 11.07
CA HIS A 368 -31.37 -8.23 11.52
C HIS A 368 -30.76 -9.03 10.35
N SER A 369 -31.54 -9.37 9.35
CA SER A 369 -31.07 -10.11 8.14
C SER A 369 -30.08 -9.29 7.27
N GLN A 370 -30.09 -7.96 7.41
CA GLN A 370 -29.21 -7.04 6.66
C GLN A 370 -27.89 -6.79 7.39
N VAL A 371 -27.78 -7.17 8.68
CA VAL A 371 -26.55 -7.01 9.46
C VAL A 371 -25.40 -7.78 8.84
N ARG A 372 -24.24 -7.12 8.74
CA ARG A 372 -22.99 -7.73 8.34
C ARG A 372 -21.89 -7.38 9.34
N ILE A 373 -21.07 -8.35 9.66
CA ILE A 373 -19.80 -8.13 10.36
C ILE A 373 -18.71 -8.05 9.29
N VAL A 374 -17.97 -6.96 9.30
CA VAL A 374 -16.91 -6.73 8.33
C VAL A 374 -15.57 -6.76 9.05
N ALA A 375 -14.70 -7.68 8.65
CA ALA A 375 -13.30 -7.66 9.05
C ALA A 375 -12.49 -6.93 7.96
N GLU A 376 -11.69 -5.96 8.36
CA GLU A 376 -10.82 -5.17 7.48
C GLU A 376 -9.38 -5.28 7.94
N TRP A 377 -8.45 -5.52 7.01
CA TRP A 377 -7.01 -5.59 7.31
C TRP A 377 -6.17 -4.93 6.23
N GLN A 378 -4.99 -4.47 6.63
CA GLN A 378 -4.06 -3.74 5.77
C GLN A 378 -4.69 -2.53 5.05
N SER A 379 -5.83 -2.04 5.54
CA SER A 379 -6.68 -1.02 4.92
C SER A 379 -7.07 -1.28 3.46
N ALA A 380 -6.67 -2.43 2.90
CA ALA A 380 -6.82 -2.78 1.48
C ALA A 380 -7.88 -3.86 1.24
N PHE A 381 -8.20 -4.66 2.25
CA PHE A 381 -9.04 -5.86 2.09
C PHE A 381 -10.12 -5.89 3.15
N GLU A 382 -11.30 -6.33 2.76
CA GLU A 382 -12.42 -6.54 3.67
C GLU A 382 -13.12 -7.87 3.41
N LEU A 383 -13.58 -8.52 4.49
CA LEU A 383 -14.42 -9.71 4.47
C LEU A 383 -15.75 -9.38 5.15
N CYS A 384 -16.83 -9.47 4.39
CA CYS A 384 -18.18 -9.14 4.83
C CYS A 384 -18.97 -10.42 5.10
N HIS A 385 -19.36 -10.64 6.35
CA HIS A 385 -20.00 -11.89 6.77
C HIS A 385 -21.37 -11.64 7.43
N PRO A 386 -22.43 -12.38 7.08
CA PRO A 386 -23.74 -12.28 7.72
C PRO A 386 -23.72 -12.90 9.12
N LEU A 387 -24.74 -12.62 9.91
CA LEU A 387 -25.05 -13.41 11.10
C LEU A 387 -25.74 -14.71 10.62
N GLU A 388 -25.13 -15.87 10.85
CA GLU A 388 -25.62 -17.15 10.31
C GLU A 388 -25.49 -18.32 11.31
N ILE A 389 -25.02 -18.04 12.54
CA ILE A 389 -24.88 -19.08 13.56
C ILE A 389 -26.00 -18.98 14.59
N ASP A 390 -26.66 -20.11 14.80
CA ASP A 390 -27.67 -20.27 15.83
C ASP A 390 -27.03 -20.18 17.23
N ARG A 391 -27.50 -19.25 18.06
CA ARG A 391 -26.98 -18.96 19.39
C ARG A 391 -28.09 -18.90 20.46
N PRO A 392 -28.78 -20.03 20.69
CA PRO A 392 -29.82 -20.09 21.72
C PRO A 392 -29.28 -19.80 23.12
N ASP A 393 -27.98 -20.10 23.36
CA ASP A 393 -27.29 -19.77 24.60
C ASP A 393 -27.23 -18.25 24.84
N VAL A 394 -27.00 -17.45 23.84
CA VAL A 394 -26.96 -15.99 23.91
C VAL A 394 -28.36 -15.45 24.29
N ILE A 395 -29.39 -15.87 23.59
CA ILE A 395 -30.75 -15.41 23.85
C ILE A 395 -31.18 -15.75 25.29
N LYS A 396 -30.97 -17.00 25.70
CA LYS A 396 -31.31 -17.45 27.05
C LYS A 396 -30.56 -16.67 28.13
N ASN A 397 -29.27 -16.39 27.92
CA ASN A 397 -28.43 -15.74 28.92
C ASN A 397 -28.62 -14.22 28.98
N ILE A 398 -28.97 -13.57 27.86
CA ILE A 398 -29.07 -12.10 27.79
C ILE A 398 -30.50 -11.65 28.08
N PHE A 399 -31.50 -12.27 27.45
CA PHE A 399 -32.91 -11.86 27.60
C PHE A 399 -33.67 -12.69 28.60
N CYS A 400 -33.12 -13.79 29.13
CA CYS A 400 -33.76 -14.70 30.08
C CYS A 400 -35.09 -15.28 29.59
N VAL A 401 -35.23 -15.48 28.24
CA VAL A 401 -36.42 -16.05 27.59
C VAL A 401 -36.07 -17.33 26.84
N SER A 402 -37.13 -18.11 26.43
CA SER A 402 -36.90 -19.23 25.49
C SER A 402 -36.36 -18.71 24.20
N ALA A 403 -35.39 -19.44 23.63
CA ALA A 403 -34.79 -19.11 22.37
C ALA A 403 -35.54 -19.65 21.13
N ASP A 404 -36.57 -20.50 21.34
CA ASP A 404 -37.15 -21.31 20.27
C ASP A 404 -37.73 -20.46 19.11
N ASP A 405 -38.42 -19.38 19.43
CA ASP A 405 -39.03 -18.47 18.44
C ASP A 405 -38.45 -17.05 18.49
N HIS A 406 -37.30 -16.85 19.12
CA HIS A 406 -36.73 -15.50 19.21
C HIS A 406 -36.18 -15.01 17.89
N PRO A 407 -36.56 -13.80 17.40
CA PRO A 407 -36.22 -13.31 16.07
C PRO A 407 -34.70 -13.14 15.85
N GLN A 408 -33.94 -12.93 16.90
CA GLN A 408 -32.47 -12.81 16.85
C GLN A 408 -31.74 -14.09 17.30
N ARG A 409 -32.38 -15.26 17.23
CA ARG A 409 -31.74 -16.52 17.61
C ARG A 409 -30.47 -16.81 16.81
N VAL A 410 -30.46 -16.48 15.50
CA VAL A 410 -29.31 -16.63 14.60
C VAL A 410 -28.46 -15.37 14.67
N CYS A 411 -27.84 -15.08 15.82
CA CYS A 411 -27.06 -13.84 16.04
C CYS A 411 -25.54 -14.04 16.02
N GLY A 412 -25.07 -15.24 15.76
CA GLY A 412 -23.63 -15.53 15.74
C GLY A 412 -23.00 -15.40 14.35
N PHE A 413 -21.70 -15.11 14.36
CA PHE A 413 -20.87 -15.09 13.15
C PHE A 413 -19.59 -15.91 13.36
N ARG A 414 -19.04 -16.48 12.26
CA ARG A 414 -17.76 -17.16 12.29
C ARG A 414 -17.14 -17.18 10.90
N PHE A 415 -15.95 -16.65 10.80
CA PHE A 415 -15.12 -16.65 9.58
C PHE A 415 -13.64 -16.71 9.93
N THR A 416 -12.75 -16.66 8.94
CA THR A 416 -11.30 -16.64 9.17
C THR A 416 -10.67 -15.44 8.50
N VAL A 417 -9.61 -14.91 9.14
CA VAL A 417 -8.71 -13.90 8.56
C VAL A 417 -7.32 -14.51 8.37
N PRO A 418 -6.46 -13.95 7.50
CA PRO A 418 -5.12 -14.48 7.28
C PRO A 418 -4.36 -14.73 8.59
N PRO A 419 -3.67 -15.88 8.73
CA PRO A 419 -3.15 -16.33 10.03
C PRO A 419 -2.02 -15.46 10.57
N LYS A 420 -1.25 -14.80 9.67
CA LYS A 420 -0.10 -13.96 10.03
C LYS A 420 -0.45 -12.49 10.24
N LEU A 421 -1.73 -12.13 10.26
CA LEU A 421 -2.14 -10.76 10.60
C LEU A 421 -1.85 -10.49 12.09
N GLY A 422 -1.13 -9.38 12.36
CA GLY A 422 -0.94 -8.87 13.71
C GLY A 422 -2.15 -8.12 14.24
N SER A 423 -2.96 -7.54 13.33
CA SER A 423 -4.18 -6.80 13.71
C SER A 423 -5.17 -6.69 12.55
N PHE A 424 -6.45 -6.52 12.89
CA PHE A 424 -7.54 -6.23 11.97
C PHE A 424 -8.66 -5.46 12.69
N ARG A 425 -9.49 -4.76 11.93
CA ARG A 425 -10.66 -4.03 12.46
C ARG A 425 -11.94 -4.82 12.23
N LEU A 426 -12.82 -4.85 13.23
CA LEU A 426 -14.18 -5.39 13.12
C LEU A 426 -15.18 -4.25 13.08
N TRP A 427 -16.06 -4.27 12.10
CA TRP A 427 -17.10 -3.28 11.90
C TRP A 427 -18.47 -3.94 11.90
N LEU A 428 -19.46 -3.24 12.44
CA LEU A 428 -20.86 -3.47 12.11
C LEU A 428 -21.18 -2.74 10.81
N ALA A 429 -21.76 -3.40 9.85
CA ALA A 429 -22.33 -2.78 8.66
C ALA A 429 -23.82 -3.06 8.59
N LEU A 430 -24.62 -2.02 8.39
CA LEU A 430 -26.06 -2.08 8.23
C LEU A 430 -26.46 -1.06 7.14
N GLU A 431 -27.03 -1.52 6.05
CA GLU A 431 -27.24 -0.74 4.82
C GLU A 431 -25.93 -0.09 4.34
N GLU A 432 -25.86 1.23 4.21
CA GLU A 432 -24.66 1.97 3.79
C GLU A 432 -23.81 2.47 4.98
N ALA A 433 -24.29 2.30 6.24
CA ALA A 433 -23.61 2.77 7.42
C ALA A 433 -22.68 1.72 8.02
N ARG A 434 -21.56 2.16 8.58
CA ARG A 434 -20.57 1.32 9.25
C ARG A 434 -20.14 1.93 10.59
N TRP A 435 -20.00 1.10 11.60
CA TRP A 435 -19.51 1.48 12.92
C TRP A 435 -18.41 0.55 13.36
N LEU A 436 -17.31 1.09 13.85
CA LEU A 436 -16.22 0.29 14.41
C LEU A 436 -16.69 -0.40 15.70
N LEU A 437 -16.61 -1.72 15.73
CA LEU A 437 -16.88 -2.51 16.93
C LEU A 437 -15.62 -2.66 17.77
N GLN A 438 -14.52 -3.06 17.15
CA GLN A 438 -13.26 -3.33 17.85
C GLN A 438 -12.08 -3.38 16.88
N GLU A 439 -10.93 -2.87 17.33
CA GLU A 439 -9.63 -3.24 16.79
C GLU A 439 -9.08 -4.46 17.50
N VAL A 440 -8.78 -5.50 16.76
CA VAL A 440 -8.30 -6.78 17.29
C VAL A 440 -6.81 -6.90 17.01
N THR A 441 -6.02 -6.96 18.07
CA THR A 441 -4.58 -7.27 18.00
C THR A 441 -4.34 -8.70 18.46
N VAL A 442 -3.48 -9.41 17.75
CA VAL A 442 -3.22 -10.83 17.99
C VAL A 442 -1.72 -11.10 17.89
N ASP A 443 -1.24 -12.04 18.68
CA ASP A 443 0.14 -12.49 18.58
C ASP A 443 0.36 -13.25 17.27
N THR A 444 1.44 -12.90 16.55
CA THR A 444 1.83 -13.56 15.31
C THR A 444 2.70 -14.80 15.54
N GLN A 445 3.16 -15.03 16.76
CA GLN A 445 4.01 -16.18 17.11
C GLN A 445 3.20 -17.47 17.38
N ASP A 446 1.91 -17.36 17.68
CA ASP A 446 1.01 -18.49 17.96
C ASP A 446 0.54 -19.25 16.68
N VAL A 447 1.20 -19.09 15.55
CA VAL A 447 0.86 -19.85 14.35
C VAL A 447 1.43 -21.26 14.47
N GLU A 448 0.70 -22.16 15.14
CA GLU A 448 0.93 -23.59 14.98
C GLU A 448 0.85 -23.98 13.50
N SER A 449 1.70 -24.94 13.10
CA SER A 449 1.80 -25.44 11.73
C SER A 449 0.40 -25.66 11.14
N ALA A 450 0.09 -24.88 10.10
CA ALA A 450 -1.21 -24.91 9.46
C ALA A 450 -1.59 -26.38 9.13
N GLU A 451 -2.71 -26.85 9.67
CA GLU A 451 -3.34 -28.08 9.22
C GLU A 451 -3.42 -28.08 7.69
N GLN A 452 -3.29 -29.22 7.06
CA GLN A 452 -3.32 -29.33 5.59
C GLN A 452 -4.58 -28.66 5.02
N LEU A 453 -4.42 -27.93 3.93
CA LEU A 453 -5.51 -27.33 3.16
C LEU A 453 -6.62 -28.34 2.95
N LYS A 454 -7.87 -28.01 3.32
CA LYS A 454 -9.03 -28.86 3.16
C LYS A 454 -9.48 -28.89 1.71
N VAL A 455 -10.00 -30.05 1.31
CA VAL A 455 -10.58 -30.25 -0.01
C VAL A 455 -12.09 -30.13 0.11
N LEU A 456 -12.69 -29.27 -0.70
CA LEU A 456 -14.12 -29.11 -0.83
C LEU A 456 -14.62 -30.02 -1.95
N GLN A 457 -15.51 -30.96 -1.61
CA GLN A 457 -16.11 -31.89 -2.59
C GLN A 457 -17.26 -31.18 -3.31
N GLY A 458 -17.12 -31.07 -4.62
CA GLY A 458 -18.15 -30.58 -5.51
C GLY A 458 -18.99 -31.69 -6.12
N LYS A 459 -19.83 -31.32 -7.10
CA LYS A 459 -20.69 -32.28 -7.82
C LYS A 459 -19.87 -33.14 -8.79
N GLN A 460 -20.30 -34.33 -9.06
CA GLN A 460 -19.75 -35.26 -10.07
C GLN A 460 -18.25 -35.57 -9.90
N GLY A 461 -17.75 -35.59 -8.66
CA GLY A 461 -16.34 -35.89 -8.36
C GLY A 461 -15.35 -34.77 -8.60
N TRP A 462 -15.82 -33.54 -8.89
CA TRP A 462 -14.96 -32.38 -8.93
C TRP A 462 -14.54 -31.96 -7.53
N LEU A 463 -13.25 -31.66 -7.37
CA LEU A 463 -12.67 -31.20 -6.13
C LEU A 463 -12.30 -29.71 -6.26
N PHE A 464 -12.55 -28.96 -5.22
CA PHE A 464 -12.19 -27.55 -5.10
C PHE A 464 -11.33 -27.34 -3.86
N LEU A 465 -10.62 -26.23 -3.84
CA LEU A 465 -9.94 -25.78 -2.63
C LEU A 465 -11.01 -25.26 -1.65
N ASP A 466 -11.07 -25.82 -0.44
CA ASP A 466 -11.78 -25.15 0.65
C ASP A 466 -11.02 -23.88 1.04
N ASN A 467 -11.67 -22.93 1.66
CA ASN A 467 -11.08 -21.62 1.93
C ASN A 467 -9.61 -21.73 2.37
N ASP A 468 -8.72 -21.20 1.56
CA ASP A 468 -7.29 -21.09 1.87
C ASP A 468 -7.00 -19.78 2.63
N THR A 469 -5.73 -19.53 2.90
CA THR A 469 -5.28 -18.30 3.58
C THR A 469 -5.55 -17.02 2.79
N ASN A 470 -5.94 -17.12 1.52
CA ASN A 470 -6.38 -16.01 0.67
C ASN A 470 -7.90 -15.89 0.61
N GLY A 471 -8.64 -16.75 1.29
CA GLY A 471 -10.11 -16.73 1.30
C GLY A 471 -10.72 -17.03 -0.06
N SER A 472 -10.24 -18.07 -0.76
CA SER A 472 -10.67 -18.38 -2.14
C SER A 472 -12.18 -18.58 -2.29
N VAL A 473 -12.82 -19.29 -1.34
CA VAL A 473 -14.28 -19.47 -1.32
C VAL A 473 -15.01 -18.16 -1.01
N ASP A 474 -14.51 -17.36 -0.07
CA ASP A 474 -15.09 -16.06 0.27
C ASP A 474 -14.96 -15.06 -0.89
N GLN A 475 -13.86 -15.13 -1.67
CA GLN A 475 -13.72 -14.36 -2.91
C GLN A 475 -14.78 -14.81 -3.95
N PHE A 476 -14.94 -16.12 -4.15
CA PHE A 476 -15.92 -16.70 -5.09
C PHE A 476 -17.35 -16.32 -4.70
N MET A 477 -17.69 -16.38 -3.43
CA MET A 477 -19.00 -16.00 -2.90
C MET A 477 -19.23 -14.47 -2.83
N GLY A 478 -18.25 -13.64 -3.22
CA GLY A 478 -18.34 -12.17 -3.15
C GLY A 478 -18.36 -11.60 -1.74
N ARG A 479 -18.00 -12.41 -0.73
CA ARG A 479 -17.87 -11.97 0.67
C ARG A 479 -16.62 -11.15 0.90
N MET A 480 -15.53 -11.48 0.19
CA MET A 480 -14.26 -10.76 0.25
C MET A 480 -14.20 -9.72 -0.87
N ARG A 481 -13.72 -8.51 -0.54
CA ARG A 481 -13.62 -7.38 -1.46
C ARG A 481 -12.35 -6.58 -1.21
N LEU A 482 -11.97 -5.79 -2.19
CA LEU A 482 -11.01 -4.73 -2.05
C LEU A 482 -11.72 -3.50 -1.47
N THR A 483 -11.10 -2.85 -0.49
CA THR A 483 -11.51 -1.52 -0.04
C THR A 483 -11.16 -0.47 -1.11
N LYS A 484 -11.53 0.78 -0.89
CA LYS A 484 -11.09 1.89 -1.77
C LYS A 484 -9.56 1.97 -1.86
N ALA A 485 -8.84 1.75 -0.76
CA ALA A 485 -7.38 1.72 -0.75
C ALA A 485 -6.81 0.52 -1.51
N GLY A 486 -7.44 -0.66 -1.40
CA GLY A 486 -7.06 -1.84 -2.19
C GLY A 486 -7.28 -1.64 -3.70
N ILE A 487 -8.39 -1.02 -4.08
CA ILE A 487 -8.69 -0.65 -5.47
C ILE A 487 -7.62 0.33 -6.00
N HIS A 488 -7.31 1.37 -5.23
CA HIS A 488 -6.26 2.32 -5.59
C HIS A 488 -4.87 1.67 -5.66
N GLY A 489 -4.58 0.74 -4.76
CA GLY A 489 -3.32 -0.03 -4.80
C GLY A 489 -3.16 -0.83 -6.10
N TRP A 490 -4.23 -1.49 -6.57
CA TRP A 490 -4.23 -2.18 -7.86
C TRP A 490 -4.11 -1.22 -9.05
N ASP A 491 -4.84 -0.11 -9.03
CA ASP A 491 -4.75 0.93 -10.06
C ASP A 491 -3.32 1.47 -10.17
N ASN A 492 -2.70 1.79 -9.04
CA ASN A 492 -1.32 2.26 -8.97
C ASN A 492 -0.32 1.20 -9.48
N TYR A 493 -0.50 -0.09 -9.09
CA TYR A 493 0.35 -1.16 -9.60
C TYR A 493 0.29 -1.26 -11.13
N LEU A 494 -0.90 -1.21 -11.73
CA LEU A 494 -1.07 -1.30 -13.19
C LEU A 494 -0.42 -0.12 -13.91
N HIS A 495 -0.57 1.11 -13.43
CA HIS A 495 0.11 2.29 -13.98
C HIS A 495 1.64 2.20 -13.82
N GLN A 496 2.13 1.74 -12.68
CA GLN A 496 3.57 1.55 -12.49
C GLN A 496 4.13 0.44 -13.39
N LEU A 497 3.37 -0.63 -13.62
CA LEU A 497 3.75 -1.69 -14.54
C LEU A 497 3.86 -1.17 -15.99
N GLU A 498 2.90 -0.35 -16.41
CA GLU A 498 2.94 0.33 -17.70
C GLU A 498 4.18 1.23 -17.84
N ASN A 499 4.48 2.01 -16.80
CA ASN A 499 5.68 2.86 -16.77
C ASN A 499 6.99 2.04 -16.86
N VAL A 500 7.08 0.91 -16.14
CA VAL A 500 8.26 0.02 -16.22
C VAL A 500 8.37 -0.64 -17.58
N ALA A 501 7.25 -0.98 -18.20
CA ALA A 501 7.24 -1.54 -19.56
C ALA A 501 7.67 -0.52 -20.62
N GLY A 502 7.37 0.78 -20.41
CA GLY A 502 7.69 1.83 -21.37
C GLY A 502 7.12 1.55 -22.76
N GLU A 503 7.97 1.38 -23.76
CA GLU A 503 7.55 1.08 -25.15
C GLU A 503 7.33 -0.42 -25.44
N PHE A 504 7.66 -1.31 -24.48
CA PHE A 504 7.47 -2.74 -24.68
C PHE A 504 6.00 -3.12 -24.58
N PRO A 505 5.46 -3.96 -25.50
CA PRO A 505 4.18 -4.60 -25.29
C PRO A 505 4.16 -5.34 -23.96
N TRP A 506 3.15 -5.02 -23.12
CA TRP A 506 3.04 -5.63 -21.80
C TRP A 506 1.65 -6.19 -21.52
N ALA A 507 1.58 -7.17 -20.62
CA ALA A 507 0.31 -7.72 -20.14
C ALA A 507 0.46 -8.32 -18.74
N LEU A 508 -0.59 -8.17 -17.92
CA LEU A 508 -0.80 -8.92 -16.68
C LEU A 508 -1.78 -10.06 -16.96
N LEU A 509 -1.30 -11.29 -16.95
CA LEU A 509 -2.17 -12.47 -16.97
C LEU A 509 -2.60 -12.81 -15.55
N VAL A 510 -3.89 -12.77 -15.27
CA VAL A 510 -4.46 -13.32 -14.04
C VAL A 510 -5.05 -14.70 -14.37
N ALA A 511 -4.40 -15.75 -13.86
CA ALA A 511 -4.91 -17.11 -14.03
C ALA A 511 -6.21 -17.29 -13.24
N PRO A 512 -7.36 -17.54 -13.89
CA PRO A 512 -8.63 -17.71 -13.21
C PRO A 512 -8.59 -18.86 -12.21
N SER A 513 -9.25 -18.68 -11.07
CA SER A 513 -9.48 -19.79 -10.16
C SER A 513 -10.49 -20.77 -10.77
N LYS A 514 -10.37 -22.02 -10.40
CA LYS A 514 -11.24 -23.10 -10.89
C LYS A 514 -12.71 -22.82 -10.64
N GLU A 515 -13.01 -22.20 -9.49
CA GLU A 515 -14.35 -21.80 -9.07
C GLU A 515 -14.97 -20.82 -10.06
N SER A 516 -14.22 -19.85 -10.56
CA SER A 516 -14.71 -18.82 -11.50
C SER A 516 -15.06 -19.38 -12.88
N VAL A 517 -14.52 -20.54 -13.25
CA VAL A 517 -14.75 -21.19 -14.56
C VAL A 517 -15.74 -22.33 -14.44
N MET A 518 -15.53 -23.22 -13.48
CA MET A 518 -16.29 -24.47 -13.31
C MET A 518 -17.37 -24.38 -12.23
N GLY A 519 -17.41 -23.28 -11.47
CA GLY A 519 -18.22 -23.15 -10.26
C GLY A 519 -19.72 -23.31 -10.50
N ALA A 520 -20.25 -22.69 -11.55
CA ALA A 520 -21.68 -22.76 -11.88
C ALA A 520 -22.19 -24.21 -12.04
N SER A 521 -21.34 -25.12 -12.56
CA SER A 521 -21.71 -26.51 -12.78
C SER A 521 -21.40 -27.43 -11.60
N TYR A 522 -20.28 -27.21 -10.93
CA TYR A 522 -19.71 -28.24 -10.05
C TYR A 522 -19.44 -27.78 -8.61
N HIS A 523 -19.34 -26.48 -8.34
CA HIS A 523 -19.04 -25.98 -6.99
C HIS A 523 -20.27 -26.14 -6.07
N PRO A 524 -20.10 -26.51 -4.79
CA PRO A 524 -21.23 -26.67 -3.87
C PRO A 524 -21.77 -25.36 -3.31
N ARG A 525 -21.09 -24.25 -3.55
CA ARG A 525 -21.51 -22.89 -3.17
C ARG A 525 -21.87 -22.09 -4.42
N GLU A 526 -22.70 -21.07 -4.25
CA GLU A 526 -23.10 -20.16 -5.33
C GLU A 526 -22.10 -19.02 -5.51
N GLU A 527 -21.91 -18.62 -6.76
CA GLU A 527 -21.06 -17.47 -7.11
C GLU A 527 -21.73 -16.16 -6.66
N GLY A 528 -20.97 -15.29 -5.99
CA GLY A 528 -21.44 -13.98 -5.59
C GLY A 528 -21.38 -12.95 -6.73
N ALA A 529 -22.15 -11.87 -6.58
CA ALA A 529 -22.29 -10.86 -7.62
C ALA A 529 -21.01 -10.07 -7.94
N SER A 530 -20.09 -9.93 -6.98
CA SER A 530 -18.85 -9.15 -7.13
C SER A 530 -17.80 -9.63 -6.15
N GLY A 531 -16.62 -9.96 -6.65
CA GLY A 531 -15.42 -10.30 -5.86
C GLY A 531 -14.23 -9.39 -6.23
N PRO A 532 -13.07 -9.56 -5.59
CA PRO A 532 -11.89 -8.71 -5.81
C PRO A 532 -11.47 -8.63 -7.28
N MET A 533 -11.52 -9.72 -8.01
CA MET A 533 -11.16 -9.73 -9.44
C MET A 533 -12.09 -8.87 -10.30
N HIS A 534 -13.40 -8.85 -10.01
CA HIS A 534 -14.35 -7.99 -10.71
C HIS A 534 -14.05 -6.51 -10.48
N GLN A 535 -13.60 -6.15 -9.26
CA GLN A 535 -13.19 -4.78 -8.93
C GLN A 535 -11.94 -4.37 -9.71
N VAL A 536 -10.93 -5.25 -9.82
CA VAL A 536 -9.73 -4.99 -10.62
C VAL A 536 -10.06 -4.81 -12.10
N LEU A 537 -10.92 -5.66 -12.68
CA LEU A 537 -11.33 -5.57 -14.08
C LEU A 537 -12.16 -4.31 -14.40
N SER A 538 -12.74 -3.67 -13.38
CA SER A 538 -13.47 -2.40 -13.55
C SER A 538 -12.58 -1.15 -13.54
N LEU A 539 -11.27 -1.29 -13.31
CA LEU A 539 -10.32 -0.19 -13.34
C LEU A 539 -10.09 0.32 -14.76
N SER A 540 -9.86 1.62 -14.92
CA SER A 540 -9.52 2.21 -16.21
C SER A 540 -8.17 1.70 -16.76
N ALA A 541 -7.23 1.38 -15.87
CA ALA A 541 -5.94 0.81 -16.23
C ALA A 541 -5.98 -0.70 -16.53
N SER A 542 -7.15 -1.33 -16.50
CA SER A 542 -7.30 -2.79 -16.69
C SER A 542 -7.11 -3.28 -18.14
N ASP A 543 -6.94 -2.38 -19.10
CA ASP A 543 -6.70 -2.76 -20.50
C ASP A 543 -5.51 -3.72 -20.66
N GLY A 544 -4.44 -3.56 -19.85
CA GLY A 544 -3.29 -4.48 -19.81
C GLY A 544 -3.60 -5.85 -19.18
N VAL A 545 -4.78 -6.04 -18.56
CA VAL A 545 -5.12 -7.27 -17.82
C VAL A 545 -5.75 -8.32 -18.73
N VAL A 546 -5.20 -9.51 -18.72
CA VAL A 546 -5.73 -10.71 -19.39
C VAL A 546 -6.35 -11.65 -18.36
N TYR A 547 -7.68 -11.82 -18.41
CA TYR A 547 -8.42 -12.72 -17.53
C TYR A 547 -9.26 -13.70 -18.38
N PRO A 548 -8.69 -14.84 -18.83
CA PRO A 548 -9.25 -15.66 -19.90
C PRO A 548 -10.39 -16.59 -19.44
N VAL A 549 -11.31 -16.12 -18.61
CA VAL A 549 -12.47 -16.91 -18.13
C VAL A 549 -13.37 -17.35 -19.27
N LYS A 550 -13.60 -16.46 -20.27
CA LYS A 550 -14.45 -16.75 -21.42
C LYS A 550 -13.88 -17.89 -22.28
N GLU A 551 -12.58 -17.84 -22.54
CA GLU A 551 -11.83 -18.82 -23.32
C GLU A 551 -11.81 -20.18 -22.61
N LEU A 552 -11.63 -20.16 -21.28
CA LEU A 552 -11.64 -21.38 -20.47
C LEU A 552 -13.04 -21.98 -20.36
N LYS A 553 -14.10 -21.18 -20.13
CA LYS A 553 -15.47 -21.66 -20.13
C LYS A 553 -15.88 -22.31 -21.46
N ALA A 554 -15.32 -21.83 -22.58
CA ALA A 554 -15.58 -22.43 -23.90
C ALA A 554 -14.97 -23.84 -24.05
N LEU A 555 -14.01 -24.24 -23.21
CA LEU A 555 -13.44 -25.59 -23.20
C LEU A 555 -14.30 -26.61 -22.38
N GLY A 556 -15.32 -26.12 -21.65
CA GLY A 556 -16.09 -26.96 -20.74
C GLY A 556 -15.21 -27.71 -19.75
N ASP A 557 -15.47 -29.01 -19.58
CA ASP A 557 -14.73 -29.90 -18.65
C ASP A 557 -13.25 -30.06 -18.99
N GLY A 558 -12.85 -29.69 -20.21
CA GLY A 558 -11.44 -29.65 -20.63
C GLY A 558 -10.62 -28.49 -20.06
N ALA A 559 -11.23 -27.54 -19.35
CA ALA A 559 -10.53 -26.36 -18.87
C ALA A 559 -9.62 -26.64 -17.65
N PHE A 560 -10.13 -27.36 -16.66
CA PHE A 560 -9.43 -27.65 -15.40
C PHE A 560 -9.35 -29.16 -15.12
N ILE A 561 -8.35 -29.53 -14.32
CA ILE A 561 -8.20 -30.91 -13.84
C ILE A 561 -9.18 -31.12 -12.68
N PRO A 562 -10.11 -32.11 -12.77
CA PRO A 562 -11.12 -32.28 -11.72
C PRO A 562 -10.57 -32.47 -10.30
N THR A 563 -9.38 -33.09 -10.15
CA THR A 563 -8.74 -33.42 -8.88
C THR A 563 -7.55 -32.49 -8.53
N ASP A 564 -7.41 -31.36 -9.24
CA ASP A 564 -6.27 -30.42 -9.06
C ASP A 564 -6.76 -28.96 -9.09
N THR A 565 -6.02 -28.03 -8.52
CA THR A 565 -6.33 -26.58 -8.60
C THR A 565 -5.91 -25.94 -9.92
N HIS A 566 -5.08 -26.63 -10.72
CA HIS A 566 -4.54 -26.09 -11.96
C HIS A 566 -5.41 -26.44 -13.18
N TRP A 567 -5.32 -25.62 -14.21
CA TRP A 567 -5.89 -25.87 -15.52
C TRP A 567 -5.22 -27.07 -16.22
N THR A 568 -5.90 -27.64 -17.19
CA THR A 568 -5.37 -28.69 -18.08
C THR A 568 -4.34 -28.12 -19.05
N HIS A 569 -3.70 -28.97 -19.84
CA HIS A 569 -2.88 -28.52 -20.98
C HIS A 569 -3.69 -27.70 -22.01
N GLN A 570 -4.97 -28.00 -22.21
CA GLN A 570 -5.84 -27.23 -23.09
C GLN A 570 -6.18 -25.86 -22.45
N GLY A 571 -6.41 -25.81 -21.14
CA GLY A 571 -6.58 -24.55 -20.42
C GLY A 571 -5.34 -23.67 -20.47
N ALA A 572 -4.15 -24.26 -20.26
CA ALA A 572 -2.86 -23.57 -20.39
C ALA A 572 -2.64 -23.02 -21.82
N LEU A 573 -3.04 -23.78 -22.86
CA LEU A 573 -3.01 -23.31 -24.24
C LEU A 573 -3.93 -22.11 -24.47
N ALA A 574 -5.17 -22.18 -24.00
CA ALA A 574 -6.12 -21.07 -24.12
C ALA A 574 -5.61 -19.79 -23.44
N ALA A 575 -5.04 -19.90 -22.22
CA ALA A 575 -4.42 -18.79 -21.51
C ALA A 575 -3.19 -18.24 -22.25
N THR A 576 -2.37 -19.12 -22.84
CA THR A 576 -1.19 -18.71 -23.66
C THR A 576 -1.63 -17.91 -24.88
N ILE A 577 -2.66 -18.36 -25.60
CA ILE A 577 -3.16 -17.64 -26.79
C ILE A 577 -3.70 -16.26 -26.37
N ALA A 578 -4.48 -16.19 -25.28
CA ALA A 578 -4.99 -14.91 -24.78
C ALA A 578 -3.88 -13.93 -24.42
N LEU A 579 -2.84 -14.39 -23.72
CA LEU A 579 -1.67 -13.59 -23.36
C LEU A 579 -0.89 -13.15 -24.61
N ALA A 580 -0.61 -14.07 -25.54
CA ALA A 580 0.13 -13.76 -26.76
C ALA A 580 -0.59 -12.73 -27.64
N VAL A 581 -1.90 -12.84 -27.79
CA VAL A 581 -2.71 -11.87 -28.53
C VAL A 581 -2.67 -10.49 -27.88
N LYS A 582 -2.71 -10.42 -26.54
CA LYS A 582 -2.57 -9.13 -25.84
C LYS A 582 -1.18 -8.51 -26.03
N LEU A 583 -0.15 -9.33 -26.15
CA LEU A 583 1.22 -8.90 -26.47
C LEU A 583 1.44 -8.61 -27.96
N GLY A 584 0.38 -8.56 -28.77
CA GLY A 584 0.44 -8.17 -30.19
C GLY A 584 0.63 -9.31 -31.19
N VAL A 585 0.56 -10.58 -30.76
CA VAL A 585 0.68 -11.73 -31.67
C VAL A 585 -0.64 -11.98 -32.39
N GLU A 586 -0.61 -12.19 -33.71
CA GLU A 586 -1.81 -12.48 -34.48
C GLU A 586 -2.45 -13.81 -34.07
N LYS A 587 -3.74 -13.77 -33.68
CA LYS A 587 -4.46 -14.92 -33.12
C LYS A 587 -4.46 -16.15 -34.04
N LYS A 588 -4.66 -15.95 -35.36
CA LYS A 588 -4.70 -17.07 -36.33
C LYS A 588 -3.33 -17.74 -36.48
N ALA A 589 -2.27 -16.95 -36.53
CA ALA A 589 -0.89 -17.45 -36.59
C ALA A 589 -0.55 -18.22 -35.30
N CYS A 590 -0.86 -17.66 -34.14
CA CYS A 590 -0.67 -18.33 -32.85
C CYS A 590 -1.41 -19.66 -32.78
N MET A 591 -2.70 -19.72 -33.14
CA MET A 591 -3.49 -20.96 -33.15
C MET A 591 -2.96 -21.99 -34.15
N ALA A 592 -2.40 -21.56 -35.28
CA ALA A 592 -1.85 -22.47 -36.30
C ALA A 592 -0.66 -23.29 -35.80
N LEU A 593 0.16 -22.74 -34.89
CA LEU A 593 1.30 -23.43 -34.27
C LEU A 593 0.89 -24.74 -33.58
N PHE A 594 -0.29 -24.77 -33.00
CA PHE A 594 -0.70 -25.84 -32.08
C PHE A 594 -1.63 -26.86 -32.72
N LYS A 595 -2.03 -26.68 -33.99
CA LYS A 595 -2.97 -27.59 -34.71
C LYS A 595 -2.46 -29.02 -34.81
N LYS A 596 -1.16 -29.25 -34.81
CA LYS A 596 -0.52 -30.58 -34.92
C LYS A 596 -0.21 -31.19 -33.54
N ASP A 597 -0.58 -30.55 -32.46
CA ASP A 597 -0.32 -31.05 -31.12
C ASP A 597 -1.13 -32.31 -30.84
N ARG A 598 -0.46 -33.28 -30.22
CA ARG A 598 -1.06 -34.56 -29.85
C ARG A 598 -1.10 -34.70 -28.33
N TYR A 599 -2.22 -35.17 -27.86
CA TYR A 599 -2.47 -35.37 -26.46
C TYR A 599 -2.70 -36.86 -26.18
N LYS A 600 -2.38 -37.31 -24.98
CA LYS A 600 -2.64 -38.63 -24.47
C LYS A 600 -3.33 -38.55 -23.14
N ASN A 601 -4.40 -39.32 -22.99
CA ASN A 601 -5.13 -39.40 -21.74
C ASN A 601 -4.30 -40.09 -20.66
N ARG A 602 -4.28 -39.54 -19.44
CA ARG A 602 -3.58 -40.06 -18.27
C ARG A 602 -4.39 -39.84 -16.99
N ALA A 603 -4.34 -40.81 -16.07
CA ALA A 603 -4.88 -40.64 -14.74
C ALA A 603 -3.94 -39.78 -13.89
N MET A 604 -4.50 -38.75 -13.25
CA MET A 604 -3.77 -37.84 -12.38
C MET A 604 -4.52 -37.63 -11.07
N GLY A 605 -3.79 -37.67 -9.93
CA GLY A 605 -4.37 -37.38 -8.61
C GLY A 605 -4.46 -35.87 -8.31
N GLY A 606 -3.50 -35.11 -8.83
CA GLY A 606 -3.44 -33.67 -8.60
C GLY A 606 -3.14 -33.27 -7.15
N ASP A 607 -3.10 -31.97 -6.91
CA ASP A 607 -2.81 -31.39 -5.60
C ASP A 607 -3.97 -31.52 -4.59
N LEU A 608 -5.20 -31.71 -5.06
CA LEU A 608 -6.39 -31.94 -4.23
C LEU A 608 -6.66 -33.44 -4.03
N GLY A 609 -6.67 -34.23 -5.12
CA GLY A 609 -7.00 -35.64 -5.06
C GLY A 609 -6.00 -36.47 -4.25
N ASN A 610 -4.72 -36.08 -4.24
CA ASN A 610 -3.67 -36.72 -3.42
C ASN A 610 -3.83 -36.50 -1.91
N LYS A 611 -4.64 -35.53 -1.49
CA LYS A 611 -4.91 -35.23 -0.06
C LYS A 611 -6.05 -36.07 0.50
N LEU A 612 -6.84 -36.71 -0.35
CA LEU A 612 -7.96 -37.54 0.09
C LEU A 612 -7.52 -38.97 0.45
N THR A 613 -8.29 -39.57 1.34
CA THR A 613 -8.10 -41.00 1.69
C THR A 613 -9.44 -41.71 1.50
N PRO A 614 -9.56 -42.63 0.51
CA PRO A 614 -8.55 -42.97 -0.49
C PRO A 614 -8.25 -41.85 -1.47
N LYS A 615 -7.05 -41.87 -2.08
CA LYS A 615 -6.67 -40.89 -3.12
C LYS A 615 -7.63 -40.92 -4.29
N GLN A 616 -8.02 -39.75 -4.78
CA GLN A 616 -8.89 -39.62 -5.95
C GLN A 616 -8.08 -39.21 -7.17
N THR A 617 -8.32 -39.82 -8.31
CA THR A 617 -7.70 -39.48 -9.59
C THR A 617 -8.75 -39.10 -10.63
N SER A 618 -8.35 -38.30 -11.59
CA SER A 618 -9.15 -37.93 -12.75
C SER A 618 -8.38 -38.17 -14.05
N SER A 619 -9.12 -38.36 -15.13
CA SER A 619 -8.58 -38.55 -16.47
C SER A 619 -8.30 -37.22 -17.14
N VAL A 620 -7.07 -36.98 -17.63
CA VAL A 620 -6.67 -35.71 -18.18
C VAL A 620 -5.83 -35.91 -19.45
N ASP A 621 -6.09 -35.08 -20.46
CA ASP A 621 -5.30 -35.05 -21.68
C ASP A 621 -4.01 -34.28 -21.51
N VAL A 622 -2.87 -34.97 -21.59
CA VAL A 622 -1.51 -34.42 -21.44
C VAL A 622 -0.85 -34.29 -22.80
N LEU A 623 -0.26 -33.15 -23.10
CA LEU A 623 0.53 -32.90 -24.32
C LEU A 623 1.71 -33.89 -24.38
N VAL A 624 1.86 -34.60 -25.51
CA VAL A 624 2.94 -35.60 -25.74
C VAL A 624 3.81 -35.29 -26.93
N SER A 625 3.41 -34.35 -27.80
CA SER A 625 4.16 -33.99 -29.02
C SER A 625 5.29 -33.03 -28.80
N PHE A 626 5.31 -32.31 -27.67
CA PHE A 626 6.31 -31.28 -27.37
C PHE A 626 6.61 -31.20 -25.86
N SER A 627 7.86 -30.89 -25.52
CA SER A 627 8.29 -30.60 -24.14
C SER A 627 9.31 -29.48 -24.13
N HIS A 628 8.98 -28.40 -23.45
CA HIS A 628 9.88 -27.26 -23.25
C HIS A 628 11.16 -27.60 -22.50
N SER A 629 11.16 -28.68 -21.69
CA SER A 629 12.33 -29.08 -20.90
C SER A 629 13.60 -29.36 -21.75
N ARG A 630 13.41 -29.70 -23.03
CA ARG A 630 14.53 -29.91 -24.00
C ARG A 630 15.19 -28.61 -24.44
N TYR A 631 14.56 -27.49 -24.20
CA TYR A 631 14.93 -26.16 -24.68
C TYR A 631 15.32 -25.21 -23.53
N LYS A 632 15.42 -25.73 -22.31
CA LYS A 632 15.97 -24.97 -21.19
C LYS A 632 17.47 -24.81 -21.38
N THR A 633 17.92 -23.57 -21.38
CA THR A 633 19.34 -23.19 -21.50
C THR A 633 19.95 -22.77 -20.17
N TYR A 634 19.10 -22.36 -19.22
CA TYR A 634 19.49 -21.96 -17.87
C TYR A 634 18.36 -22.22 -16.86
N ASP A 635 18.70 -22.61 -15.64
CA ASP A 635 17.78 -22.73 -14.50
C ASP A 635 18.61 -22.66 -13.21
N ASN A 636 18.40 -21.66 -12.33
CA ASN A 636 19.11 -21.57 -11.05
C ASN A 636 18.67 -22.64 -10.04
N GLY A 637 17.63 -23.42 -10.35
CA GLY A 637 17.17 -24.56 -9.57
C GLY A 637 16.38 -24.21 -8.31
N LEU A 638 16.29 -22.93 -7.91
CA LEU A 638 15.61 -22.52 -6.69
C LEU A 638 14.13 -22.92 -6.69
N PRO A 639 13.57 -23.36 -5.56
CA PRO A 639 12.16 -23.69 -5.45
C PRO A 639 11.31 -22.44 -5.29
N ASN A 640 10.29 -22.26 -6.16
CA ASN A 640 9.33 -21.15 -6.11
C ASN A 640 10.00 -19.76 -6.22
N PHE A 641 9.72 -18.85 -5.28
CA PHE A 641 10.20 -17.47 -5.31
C PHE A 641 11.73 -17.39 -5.46
N GLY A 642 12.19 -16.52 -6.36
CA GLY A 642 13.60 -16.37 -6.71
C GLY A 642 14.09 -17.33 -7.80
N ARG A 643 13.26 -18.28 -8.27
CA ARG A 643 13.63 -19.12 -9.41
C ARG A 643 13.71 -18.30 -10.67
N LEU A 644 14.86 -18.41 -11.34
CA LEU A 644 15.15 -17.78 -12.63
C LEU A 644 15.52 -18.86 -13.64
N LEU A 645 14.84 -18.92 -14.78
CA LEU A 645 15.12 -19.87 -15.84
C LEU A 645 14.98 -19.26 -17.24
N VAL A 646 15.68 -19.85 -18.20
CA VAL A 646 15.64 -19.46 -19.63
C VAL A 646 15.27 -20.66 -20.48
N ILE A 647 14.35 -20.43 -21.43
CA ILE A 647 13.95 -21.40 -22.44
C ILE A 647 14.14 -20.73 -23.80
N GLU A 648 14.87 -21.39 -24.72
CA GLU A 648 15.08 -20.89 -26.08
C GLU A 648 14.61 -21.89 -27.13
N TYR A 649 13.72 -21.44 -28.01
CA TYR A 649 13.23 -22.22 -29.14
C TYR A 649 13.46 -21.46 -30.45
N PRO A 650 14.43 -21.86 -31.29
CA PRO A 650 14.80 -21.10 -32.47
C PRO A 650 13.70 -20.95 -33.52
N GLU A 651 12.76 -21.90 -33.59
CA GLU A 651 11.65 -21.94 -34.55
C GLU A 651 10.38 -21.25 -34.05
N ALA A 652 10.49 -20.39 -33.03
CA ALA A 652 9.34 -19.68 -32.48
C ALA A 652 8.75 -18.66 -33.47
N LEU A 653 7.47 -18.36 -33.30
CA LEU A 653 6.73 -17.44 -34.15
C LEU A 653 7.24 -16.01 -34.10
N MET A 654 7.60 -15.54 -32.89
CA MET A 654 8.05 -14.16 -32.65
C MET A 654 9.51 -14.16 -32.20
N ALA A 655 10.29 -13.32 -32.84
CA ALA A 655 11.66 -13.07 -32.40
C ALA A 655 11.72 -12.28 -31.10
N GLY A 656 12.85 -12.38 -30.39
CA GLY A 656 13.10 -11.62 -29.16
C GLY A 656 12.74 -12.33 -27.86
N THR A 657 12.98 -11.63 -26.77
CA THR A 657 12.80 -12.15 -25.41
C THR A 657 11.47 -11.71 -24.85
N CYS A 658 10.68 -12.67 -24.32
CA CYS A 658 9.56 -12.41 -23.44
C CYS A 658 10.00 -12.63 -21.99
N LEU A 659 10.07 -11.55 -21.20
CA LEU A 659 10.36 -11.60 -19.77
C LEU A 659 9.06 -11.78 -19.01
N ILE A 660 9.00 -12.79 -18.14
CA ILE A 660 7.79 -13.19 -17.43
C ILE A 660 8.04 -13.22 -15.91
N PHE A 661 7.39 -12.34 -15.18
CA PHE A 661 7.31 -12.38 -13.71
C PHE A 661 6.06 -13.15 -13.29
N GLY A 662 6.20 -14.47 -13.04
CA GLY A 662 5.04 -15.35 -12.94
C GLY A 662 4.95 -16.18 -11.66
N SER A 663 4.00 -17.11 -11.66
CA SER A 663 3.74 -18.07 -10.59
C SER A 663 3.76 -19.51 -11.10
N SER A 664 3.38 -20.48 -10.24
CA SER A 664 3.29 -21.90 -10.61
C SER A 664 2.39 -22.18 -11.83
N SER A 665 1.36 -21.37 -12.07
CA SER A 665 0.47 -21.52 -13.22
C SER A 665 1.19 -21.30 -14.57
N SER A 666 2.30 -20.57 -14.59
CA SER A 666 3.11 -20.36 -15.80
C SER A 666 3.80 -21.62 -16.28
N TYR A 667 4.16 -22.56 -15.40
CA TYR A 667 4.92 -23.75 -15.78
C TYR A 667 4.23 -24.62 -16.83
N SER A 668 2.91 -24.78 -16.73
CA SER A 668 2.14 -25.52 -17.75
C SER A 668 2.04 -24.78 -19.09
N MET A 669 2.21 -23.48 -19.10
CA MET A 669 2.20 -22.64 -20.30
C MET A 669 3.51 -22.68 -21.09
N PHE A 670 4.64 -23.05 -20.48
CA PHE A 670 5.95 -23.03 -21.16
C PHE A 670 6.00 -23.90 -22.42
N ASN A 671 5.25 -25.01 -22.46
CA ASN A 671 5.15 -25.84 -23.66
C ASN A 671 4.57 -25.10 -24.88
N TYR A 672 3.85 -24.02 -24.63
CA TYR A 672 3.22 -23.19 -25.65
C TYR A 672 3.96 -21.86 -25.84
N LEU A 673 4.25 -21.16 -24.74
CA LEU A 673 4.90 -19.84 -24.76
C LEU A 673 6.24 -19.85 -25.50
N CYS A 674 7.10 -20.88 -25.29
CA CYS A 674 8.39 -20.96 -25.96
C CYS A 674 8.28 -21.21 -27.48
N ARG A 675 7.14 -21.69 -27.98
CA ARG A 675 6.87 -21.79 -29.41
C ARG A 675 6.30 -20.50 -30.00
N VAL A 676 5.78 -19.63 -29.13
CA VAL A 676 5.32 -18.30 -29.55
C VAL A 676 6.49 -17.31 -29.53
N PHE A 677 7.27 -17.25 -28.47
CA PHE A 677 8.38 -16.33 -28.29
C PHE A 677 9.72 -17.08 -28.30
N GLN A 678 10.68 -16.59 -29.05
CA GLN A 678 11.99 -17.24 -29.29
C GLN A 678 12.73 -17.50 -27.98
N ARG A 679 12.67 -16.58 -27.05
CA ARG A 679 13.28 -16.72 -25.71
C ARG A 679 12.27 -16.34 -24.62
N ILE A 680 12.15 -17.20 -23.63
CA ILE A 680 11.45 -16.94 -22.41
C ILE A 680 12.48 -16.76 -21.29
N VAL A 681 12.48 -15.63 -20.63
CA VAL A 681 13.13 -15.43 -19.33
C VAL A 681 12.04 -15.39 -18.29
N PHE A 682 12.05 -16.33 -17.36
CA PHE A 682 11.01 -16.46 -16.35
C PHE A 682 11.58 -16.28 -14.95
N VAL A 683 10.89 -15.46 -14.16
CA VAL A 683 11.13 -15.27 -12.72
C VAL A 683 9.89 -15.69 -11.95
N HIS A 684 10.06 -16.56 -10.96
CA HIS A 684 8.96 -16.89 -10.05
C HIS A 684 8.84 -15.80 -8.96
N SER A 685 7.90 -14.87 -9.13
CA SER A 685 7.66 -13.73 -8.25
C SER A 685 6.18 -13.43 -8.00
N ALA A 686 5.26 -14.24 -8.56
CA ALA A 686 3.80 -14.08 -8.46
C ALA A 686 3.29 -12.69 -8.92
N GLY A 687 3.93 -12.09 -9.93
CA GLY A 687 3.56 -10.80 -10.51
C GLY A 687 4.33 -9.61 -9.94
N ASN A 688 5.19 -9.80 -8.92
CA ASN A 688 6.11 -8.76 -8.48
C ASN A 688 7.22 -8.56 -9.52
N VAL A 689 7.50 -7.31 -9.88
CA VAL A 689 8.45 -6.93 -10.94
C VAL A 689 9.69 -6.29 -10.36
N ASP A 690 10.85 -6.79 -10.79
CA ASP A 690 12.15 -6.18 -10.52
C ASP A 690 12.55 -5.28 -11.69
N PRO A 691 12.57 -3.95 -11.55
CA PRO A 691 12.88 -3.02 -12.63
C PRO A 691 14.34 -3.11 -13.09
N ASP A 692 15.28 -3.49 -12.22
CA ASP A 692 16.68 -3.68 -12.59
C ASP A 692 16.81 -4.87 -13.55
N LEU A 693 16.06 -5.95 -13.31
CA LEU A 693 16.04 -7.09 -14.23
C LEU A 693 15.38 -6.73 -15.57
N VAL A 694 14.28 -5.97 -15.57
CA VAL A 694 13.67 -5.49 -16.82
C VAL A 694 14.67 -4.69 -17.63
N LYS A 695 15.38 -3.76 -16.99
CA LYS A 695 16.42 -2.94 -17.62
C LYS A 695 17.59 -3.78 -18.14
N ALA A 696 18.06 -4.77 -17.37
CA ALA A 696 19.19 -5.60 -17.74
C ALA A 696 18.88 -6.55 -18.91
N VAL A 697 17.69 -7.15 -18.93
CA VAL A 697 17.24 -8.07 -19.98
C VAL A 697 16.81 -7.30 -21.23
N ALA A 698 16.31 -6.07 -21.11
CA ALA A 698 15.75 -5.25 -22.20
C ALA A 698 14.82 -6.08 -23.12
N PRO A 699 13.70 -6.62 -22.59
CA PRO A 699 12.88 -7.60 -23.29
C PRO A 699 12.14 -6.98 -24.48
N ALA A 700 11.77 -7.80 -25.47
CA ALA A 700 10.85 -7.39 -26.53
C ALA A 700 9.37 -7.42 -26.07
N TYR A 701 9.06 -8.19 -25.05
CA TYR A 701 7.72 -8.36 -24.47
C TYR A 701 7.83 -8.52 -22.95
N LEU A 702 6.99 -7.81 -22.21
CA LEU A 702 6.91 -7.93 -20.74
C LEU A 702 5.59 -8.58 -20.33
N ALA A 703 5.63 -9.67 -19.60
CA ALA A 703 4.46 -10.28 -19.02
C ALA A 703 4.61 -10.40 -17.50
N THR A 704 3.52 -10.14 -16.79
CA THR A 704 3.41 -10.53 -15.39
C THR A 704 2.29 -11.56 -15.25
N GLN A 705 2.38 -12.47 -14.29
CA GLN A 705 1.34 -13.46 -14.07
C GLN A 705 1.11 -13.71 -12.58
N THR A 706 -0.14 -13.58 -12.18
CA THR A 706 -0.62 -13.97 -10.85
C THR A 706 -1.86 -14.85 -10.96
N ASN A 707 -2.37 -15.37 -9.84
CA ASN A 707 -3.60 -16.16 -9.82
C ASN A 707 -4.74 -15.32 -9.24
N ALA A 708 -5.96 -15.53 -9.68
CA ALA A 708 -7.13 -14.77 -9.24
C ALA A 708 -7.30 -14.80 -7.70
N ARG A 709 -7.03 -15.95 -7.06
CA ARG A 709 -7.08 -16.05 -5.60
C ARG A 709 -6.03 -15.19 -4.86
N PHE A 710 -4.95 -14.78 -5.54
CA PHE A 710 -3.91 -13.92 -4.98
C PHE A 710 -4.16 -12.42 -5.23
N VAL A 711 -5.29 -12.06 -5.84
CA VAL A 711 -5.67 -10.65 -6.05
C VAL A 711 -5.80 -9.87 -4.75
N VAL A 712 -5.97 -10.58 -3.63
CA VAL A 712 -5.89 -10.03 -2.26
C VAL A 712 -4.44 -9.83 -1.77
N GLN A 713 -3.45 -9.92 -2.64
CA GLN A 713 -2.04 -9.59 -2.40
C GLN A 713 -1.59 -8.72 -3.58
N ILE A 714 -1.63 -7.39 -3.39
CA ILE A 714 -1.27 -6.46 -4.47
C ILE A 714 0.21 -6.60 -4.78
N PRO A 715 0.60 -6.94 -6.03
CA PRO A 715 2.00 -7.04 -6.40
C PRO A 715 2.69 -5.67 -6.39
N THR A 716 4.01 -5.66 -6.48
CA THR A 716 4.83 -4.45 -6.55
C THR A 716 5.75 -4.45 -7.78
N VAL A 717 6.09 -3.27 -8.26
CA VAL A 717 7.13 -3.07 -9.29
C VAL A 717 8.47 -2.62 -8.68
N THR A 718 8.59 -2.68 -7.36
CA THR A 718 9.83 -2.39 -6.62
C THR A 718 10.42 -3.66 -6.00
N HIS A 719 10.19 -4.80 -6.64
CA HIS A 719 10.69 -6.09 -6.16
C HIS A 719 12.21 -6.14 -6.29
N ASN A 720 12.87 -6.59 -5.23
CA ASN A 720 14.32 -6.77 -5.23
C ASN A 720 14.64 -8.27 -5.31
N LEU A 721 14.98 -8.74 -6.51
CA LEU A 721 15.26 -10.14 -6.77
C LEU A 721 16.56 -10.60 -6.09
N ASP A 722 17.55 -9.72 -5.90
CA ASP A 722 18.77 -10.01 -5.16
C ASP A 722 18.48 -10.47 -3.74
N GLU A 723 17.68 -9.66 -3.02
CA GLU A 723 17.28 -9.98 -1.65
C GLU A 723 16.50 -11.29 -1.57
N VAL A 724 15.60 -11.53 -2.52
CA VAL A 724 14.80 -12.76 -2.55
C VAL A 724 15.68 -13.99 -2.77
N ILE A 725 16.65 -13.94 -3.68
CA ILE A 725 17.60 -15.03 -3.91
C ILE A 725 18.45 -15.27 -2.67
N HIS A 726 19.02 -14.21 -2.07
CA HIS A 726 19.79 -14.30 -0.83
C HIS A 726 19.01 -14.95 0.30
N GLN A 727 17.82 -14.45 0.60
CA GLN A 727 16.95 -14.98 1.65
C GLN A 727 16.56 -16.43 1.38
N LYS A 728 16.26 -16.75 0.12
CA LYS A 728 15.84 -18.09 -0.27
C LYS A 728 16.99 -19.09 -0.10
N CYS A 729 18.18 -18.75 -0.56
CA CYS A 729 19.37 -19.60 -0.40
C CYS A 729 19.72 -19.81 1.08
N ALA A 730 19.63 -18.76 1.90
CA ALA A 730 19.89 -18.85 3.35
C ALA A 730 18.88 -19.73 4.12
N GLN A 731 17.72 -20.01 3.56
CA GLN A 731 16.64 -20.80 4.17
C GLN A 731 16.60 -22.25 3.67
N LEU A 732 17.50 -22.66 2.76
CA LEU A 732 17.54 -24.03 2.26
C LEU A 732 18.07 -24.98 3.34
N ASP A 733 17.29 -26.01 3.67
CA ASP A 733 17.77 -27.16 4.39
C ASP A 733 18.58 -28.10 3.47
N GLU A 734 19.28 -29.07 4.03
CA GLU A 734 20.16 -30.00 3.29
C GLU A 734 19.44 -30.71 2.13
N LYS A 735 18.21 -31.16 2.36
CA LYS A 735 17.39 -31.84 1.33
C LYS A 735 16.93 -30.91 0.22
N ALA A 736 16.57 -29.68 0.57
CA ALA A 736 16.19 -28.66 -0.42
C ALA A 736 17.41 -28.22 -1.24
N PHE A 737 18.58 -28.14 -0.62
CA PHE A 737 19.84 -27.82 -1.27
C PHE A 737 20.23 -28.88 -2.31
N GLU A 738 20.16 -30.19 -1.97
CA GLU A 738 20.35 -31.28 -2.93
C GLU A 738 19.37 -31.18 -4.09
N GLY A 739 18.08 -30.91 -3.81
CA GLY A 739 17.05 -30.76 -4.83
C GLY A 739 17.25 -29.54 -5.73
N VAL A 740 17.93 -28.48 -5.29
CA VAL A 740 18.36 -27.36 -6.13
C VAL A 740 19.45 -27.80 -7.11
N HIS A 741 20.48 -28.50 -6.63
CA HIS A 741 21.57 -29.01 -7.47
C HIS A 741 21.07 -29.94 -8.57
N GLU A 742 20.14 -30.84 -8.27
CA GLU A 742 19.57 -31.74 -9.28
C GLU A 742 18.79 -31.02 -10.40
N LYS A 743 18.20 -29.86 -10.10
CA LYS A 743 17.36 -29.10 -11.05
C LYS A 743 18.12 -28.02 -11.78
N ARG A 744 19.31 -27.65 -11.31
CA ARG A 744 20.09 -26.55 -11.83
C ARG A 744 20.60 -26.88 -13.23
N ILE A 745 20.50 -25.89 -14.13
CA ILE A 745 21.11 -25.91 -15.47
C ILE A 745 22.05 -24.73 -15.53
N ILE A 746 23.35 -25.01 -15.56
CA ILE A 746 24.40 -23.99 -15.57
C ILE A 746 24.63 -23.55 -17.01
N ALA A 747 24.74 -22.24 -17.21
CA ALA A 747 25.12 -21.62 -18.48
C ALA A 747 26.45 -20.89 -18.35
N SER A 748 27.12 -20.60 -19.49
CA SER A 748 28.37 -19.84 -19.44
C SER A 748 28.14 -18.38 -19.02
N ASN A 749 29.14 -17.78 -18.36
CA ASN A 749 29.05 -16.39 -17.94
C ASN A 749 28.84 -15.44 -19.14
N ASP A 750 29.50 -15.68 -20.27
CA ASP A 750 29.35 -14.89 -21.49
C ASP A 750 27.92 -14.94 -22.03
N TYR A 751 27.28 -16.11 -22.00
CA TYR A 751 25.87 -16.25 -22.38
C TYR A 751 24.95 -15.51 -21.43
N LEU A 752 25.14 -15.66 -20.13
CA LEU A 752 24.33 -14.96 -19.13
C LEU A 752 24.54 -13.44 -19.17
N GLN A 753 25.78 -13.00 -19.48
CA GLN A 753 26.06 -11.58 -19.67
C GLN A 753 25.31 -11.03 -20.90
N THR A 754 25.25 -11.77 -22.02
CA THR A 754 24.48 -11.35 -23.20
C THR A 754 22.97 -11.26 -22.94
N LEU A 755 22.46 -12.01 -21.95
CA LEU A 755 21.06 -11.99 -21.52
C LEU A 755 20.78 -10.98 -20.42
N GLY A 756 21.80 -10.30 -19.88
CA GLY A 756 21.67 -9.43 -18.71
C GLY A 756 21.38 -10.17 -17.41
N LEU A 757 21.70 -11.47 -17.30
CA LEU A 757 21.34 -12.32 -16.15
C LEU A 757 22.52 -12.67 -15.24
N LEU A 758 23.76 -12.33 -15.62
CA LEU A 758 24.97 -12.76 -14.93
C LEU A 758 24.98 -12.36 -13.44
N ARG A 759 24.51 -11.16 -13.10
CA ARG A 759 24.39 -10.66 -11.71
C ARG A 759 23.65 -11.64 -10.81
N TRP A 760 22.47 -12.07 -11.21
CA TRP A 760 21.60 -12.94 -10.41
C TRP A 760 22.11 -14.38 -10.33
N GLU A 761 22.77 -14.87 -11.36
CA GLU A 761 23.48 -16.15 -11.31
C GLU A 761 24.65 -16.10 -10.32
N GLN A 762 25.44 -15.02 -10.30
CA GLN A 762 26.55 -14.85 -9.36
C GLN A 762 26.04 -14.83 -7.91
N ILE A 763 24.90 -14.15 -7.64
CA ILE A 763 24.27 -14.15 -6.33
C ILE A 763 23.84 -15.59 -5.94
N ALA A 764 23.12 -16.29 -6.81
CA ALA A 764 22.70 -17.66 -6.54
C ALA A 764 23.91 -18.59 -6.33
N SER A 765 24.94 -18.49 -7.19
CA SER A 765 26.15 -19.33 -7.11
C SER A 765 26.95 -19.10 -5.85
N SER A 766 27.04 -17.86 -5.34
CA SER A 766 27.79 -17.56 -4.11
C SER A 766 27.25 -18.27 -2.86
N HIS A 767 26.02 -18.78 -2.91
CA HIS A 767 25.36 -19.52 -1.84
C HIS A 767 25.25 -21.03 -2.12
N LEU A 768 25.37 -21.44 -3.38
CA LEU A 768 25.13 -22.82 -3.84
C LEU A 768 26.40 -23.59 -4.20
N VAL A 769 27.59 -23.02 -3.92
CA VAL A 769 28.88 -23.68 -4.13
C VAL A 769 29.37 -24.40 -2.88
#